data_34e63743ab70c2567b53512fa780c3a0
#
_entry.id   34e63743ab70c2567b53512fa780c3a0
#
_cell.length_a   1.000
_cell.length_b   1.000
_cell.length_c   1.000
_cell.angle_alpha   90.00
_cell.angle_beta   90.00
_cell.angle_gamma   90.00
#
_symmetry.space_group_name_H-M   'P 1'
#
loop_
_entity.id
_entity.type
_entity.pdbx_description
1 polymer ?
#
loop_
_entity_poly.entity_id
_entity_poly.type
_entity_poly.pdbx_seq_one_letter_code
_entity_poly.pdbx_strand_id
1 'polypeptide(L)'
;MTPAPAPAPTQDTHGQASPAPSPAPSASEASTSPVQPVVTPASAPRPAPGPSTDSGASSASPAATPAPAPVASLALDAATLATLPAQLGWTNCALKYPRPQATPVSHAGADTYLSLQWHLENTGPLPGFPSMKAGEDLRVKPAWNAGLRGEGIRVAVLDDGLEVTHEDLWPNVVTGSRNYRTEAGMFGLSASSGGKIAGLQDFPMPCSNDDTHGTSVAGLIAARDGNGTGVSGVAPRAQLVGLNILASNFVADTLDALSRDLDRNHVYNNSWGPTDNGHLATPEPNWSSYNDTLRNGLKTGRNGLGAIYVFSGGNGAIQTDYSSLDGGVSAMGIVNVCATNAMGKRAPYSERGANLTVCAPSADATDDQQPEVTTTSVRNDYTHTFNGTSASAPMVSGVIALMLQANPKLTWRDVPLILARTARKVDEQDGGWRDYRSPLGYAQGRYDVLHYSHHYGFGVANADAAVQLARTWKSVGGSDTLKACGPYTTTVDAAIPETGIVTQQAVSQTAKSTKNDTQARTYFGALYQLSNTLDYQTAPANSLRSAVEIPAECDIRHIEHVDVKVTVTAADGQGTHPNTGDLQMALQSPLGTVSTLMLPHTCTDLNTAAFGAPELLVERCGGLNNFTFGVRRHLEEPVASGNSRNWELVTADRVQGGEGQLKDWSITFYGR
;
A
#
# COMPACT_ATOMS: atom_id res chain seq x y z
N MET A 1 26.02 -53.77 -8.29
CA MET A 1 25.41 -53.76 -9.62
C MET A 1 25.20 -52.31 -9.98
N THR A 2 26.05 -51.80 -10.85
CA THR A 2 26.04 -50.44 -11.38
C THR A 2 25.07 -50.36 -12.55
N PRO A 3 24.25 -49.30 -12.68
CA PRO A 3 23.46 -49.11 -13.90
C PRO A 3 24.28 -48.42 -15.01
N ALA A 4 23.98 -48.82 -16.24
CA ALA A 4 24.64 -48.40 -17.49
C ALA A 4 24.22 -47.00 -17.94
N PRO A 5 25.01 -46.29 -18.78
CA PRO A 5 24.73 -44.92 -19.22
C PRO A 5 23.75 -44.86 -20.39
N ALA A 6 23.01 -43.73 -20.45
CA ALA A 6 22.07 -43.41 -21.50
C ALA A 6 22.76 -42.96 -22.80
N PRO A 7 22.16 -43.17 -24.00
CA PRO A 7 22.75 -42.81 -25.28
C PRO A 7 22.57 -41.33 -25.64
N ALA A 8 23.53 -40.81 -26.40
CA ALA A 8 23.61 -39.48 -26.95
C ALA A 8 22.56 -39.22 -28.07
N PRO A 9 22.10 -37.97 -28.29
CA PRO A 9 21.20 -37.67 -29.39
C PRO A 9 21.94 -37.47 -30.71
N THR A 10 21.37 -38.06 -31.76
CA THR A 10 21.78 -37.94 -33.16
C THR A 10 21.45 -36.56 -33.74
N GLN A 11 22.40 -35.99 -34.46
CA GLN A 11 22.22 -34.82 -35.31
C GLN A 11 21.45 -35.20 -36.57
N ASP A 12 20.40 -34.46 -36.90
CA ASP A 12 19.84 -34.43 -38.25
C ASP A 12 19.97 -33.02 -38.84
N THR A 13 20.69 -32.99 -39.94
CA THR A 13 20.91 -31.85 -40.81
C THR A 13 19.82 -31.78 -41.86
N HIS A 14 19.00 -30.73 -41.85
CA HIS A 14 18.39 -30.20 -43.09
C HIS A 14 18.20 -28.68 -42.99
N GLY A 15 18.97 -27.99 -43.82
CA GLY A 15 18.89 -26.57 -44.01
C GLY A 15 17.64 -26.18 -44.81
N GLN A 16 17.03 -25.10 -44.40
CA GLN A 16 16.24 -24.24 -45.29
C GLN A 16 16.52 -22.77 -44.99
N ALA A 17 16.80 -22.03 -46.04
CA ALA A 17 17.19 -20.63 -46.05
C ALA A 17 16.00 -19.72 -45.69
N SER A 18 16.25 -18.75 -44.86
CA SER A 18 15.34 -17.61 -44.62
C SER A 18 15.45 -16.56 -45.74
N PRO A 19 14.35 -15.96 -46.19
CA PRO A 19 14.41 -14.87 -47.18
C PRO A 19 14.85 -13.53 -46.54
N ALA A 20 15.58 -12.78 -47.32
CA ALA A 20 16.14 -11.47 -46.98
C ALA A 20 15.05 -10.37 -46.74
N PRO A 21 15.30 -9.34 -45.93
CA PRO A 21 14.35 -8.25 -45.71
C PRO A 21 14.34 -7.27 -46.89
N SER A 22 13.14 -6.77 -47.21
CA SER A 22 12.89 -5.74 -48.22
C SER A 22 13.42 -4.38 -47.77
N PRO A 23 13.83 -3.50 -48.70
CA PRO A 23 14.41 -2.20 -48.39
C PRO A 23 13.36 -1.15 -47.95
N ALA A 24 13.77 -0.27 -47.06
CA ALA A 24 13.01 0.87 -46.59
C ALA A 24 12.78 1.93 -47.69
N PRO A 25 11.68 2.70 -47.65
CA PRO A 25 11.45 3.77 -48.59
C PRO A 25 12.27 5.01 -48.26
N SER A 26 12.75 5.67 -49.33
CA SER A 26 13.57 6.86 -49.35
C SER A 26 12.86 8.10 -48.76
N ALA A 27 13.61 8.88 -48.00
CA ALA A 27 13.20 10.19 -47.47
C ALA A 27 13.01 11.22 -48.62
N SER A 28 11.91 11.92 -48.61
CA SER A 28 11.69 13.12 -49.42
C SER A 28 12.12 14.36 -48.65
N GLU A 29 12.83 15.24 -49.36
CA GLU A 29 13.39 16.48 -48.88
C GLU A 29 12.32 17.46 -48.35
N ALA A 30 12.54 17.99 -47.15
CA ALA A 30 11.78 19.09 -46.58
C ALA A 30 12.58 20.40 -46.71
N SER A 31 11.96 21.35 -47.39
CA SER A 31 12.43 22.70 -47.64
C SER A 31 12.60 23.48 -46.34
N THR A 32 13.78 24.07 -46.18
CA THR A 32 14.12 25.02 -45.12
C THR A 32 13.73 26.44 -45.51
N SER A 33 12.89 27.09 -44.72
CA SER A 33 12.73 28.54 -44.69
C SER A 33 13.27 29.10 -43.36
N PRO A 34 13.98 30.23 -43.35
CA PRO A 34 14.68 30.73 -42.18
C PRO A 34 13.75 31.48 -41.22
N VAL A 35 13.83 31.14 -39.93
CA VAL A 35 13.18 31.87 -38.85
C VAL A 35 14.03 33.05 -38.43
N GLN A 36 13.46 34.24 -38.47
CA GLN A 36 14.08 35.49 -37.96
C GLN A 36 14.05 35.50 -36.41
N PRO A 37 15.04 36.13 -35.75
CA PRO A 37 15.10 36.20 -34.30
C PRO A 37 14.10 37.22 -33.74
N VAL A 38 13.34 36.80 -32.73
CA VAL A 38 12.47 37.67 -31.93
C VAL A 38 13.32 38.45 -30.94
N VAL A 39 13.26 39.79 -31.07
CA VAL A 39 13.89 40.74 -30.15
C VAL A 39 13.01 40.91 -28.93
N THR A 40 13.53 40.56 -27.74
CA THR A 40 12.91 40.88 -26.44
C THR A 40 13.21 42.33 -26.06
N PRO A 41 12.21 43.13 -25.57
CA PRO A 41 12.47 44.49 -25.11
C PRO A 41 13.15 44.48 -23.73
N ALA A 42 14.12 45.37 -23.60
CA ALA A 42 14.91 45.61 -22.39
C ALA A 42 14.07 46.19 -21.26
N SER A 43 14.27 45.66 -20.07
CA SER A 43 13.68 46.15 -18.82
C SER A 43 14.26 47.50 -18.41
N ALA A 44 13.40 48.44 -18.05
CA ALA A 44 13.78 49.77 -17.52
C ALA A 44 14.40 49.63 -16.10
N PRO A 45 15.32 50.52 -15.72
CA PRO A 45 15.98 50.48 -14.43
C PRO A 45 15.08 50.93 -13.27
N ARG A 46 15.16 50.23 -12.17
CA ARG A 46 14.49 50.50 -10.90
C ARG A 46 15.15 51.69 -10.19
N PRO A 47 14.40 52.65 -9.62
CA PRO A 47 14.97 53.75 -8.84
C PRO A 47 15.57 53.31 -7.52
N ALA A 48 16.63 53.96 -7.07
CA ALA A 48 17.35 53.74 -5.84
C ALA A 48 16.50 54.12 -4.59
N PRO A 49 16.67 53.42 -3.45
CA PRO A 49 15.96 53.76 -2.23
C PRO A 49 16.60 54.98 -1.53
N GLY A 50 15.74 55.88 -1.07
CA GLY A 50 16.11 57.03 -0.22
C GLY A 50 16.41 56.57 1.23
N PRO A 51 17.05 57.41 2.05
CA PRO A 51 17.51 57.03 3.36
C PRO A 51 16.35 56.94 4.38
N SER A 52 16.28 55.78 5.05
CA SER A 52 15.35 55.55 6.15
C SER A 52 15.94 56.07 7.46
N THR A 53 15.19 56.89 8.16
CA THR A 53 15.45 57.29 9.54
C THR A 53 15.13 56.16 10.50
N ASP A 54 16.09 55.88 11.35
CA ASP A 54 16.08 54.92 12.43
C ASP A 54 15.06 55.29 13.50
N SER A 55 14.12 54.37 13.82
CA SER A 55 13.40 54.37 15.08
C SER A 55 13.27 52.93 15.56
N GLY A 56 14.07 52.59 16.54
CA GLY A 56 14.15 51.27 17.14
C GLY A 56 12.82 50.80 17.76
N ALA A 57 12.36 49.66 17.28
CA ALA A 57 11.43 48.80 17.98
C ALA A 57 11.99 47.38 17.95
N SER A 58 12.47 46.95 19.09
CA SER A 58 12.90 45.59 19.36
C SER A 58 11.73 44.62 19.15
N SER A 59 11.70 43.91 18.03
CA SER A 59 10.80 42.78 17.84
C SER A 59 11.49 41.55 18.42
N ALA A 60 11.06 41.12 19.60
CA ALA A 60 11.40 39.82 20.15
C ALA A 60 10.98 38.71 19.17
N SER A 61 11.92 37.91 18.71
CA SER A 61 11.65 36.65 18.03
C SER A 61 10.74 35.79 18.90
N PRO A 62 9.72 35.12 18.33
CA PRO A 62 8.94 34.17 19.11
C PRO A 62 9.86 33.07 19.61
N ALA A 63 9.85 32.86 20.92
CA ALA A 63 10.61 31.81 21.58
C ALA A 63 10.30 30.46 20.92
N ALA A 64 11.33 29.74 20.51
CA ALA A 64 11.20 28.37 20.05
C ALA A 64 10.43 27.56 21.11
N THR A 65 9.37 26.91 20.71
CA THR A 65 8.64 25.95 21.55
C THR A 65 9.67 24.94 22.05
N PRO A 66 9.76 24.66 23.37
CA PRO A 66 10.70 23.68 23.86
C PRO A 66 10.44 22.35 23.18
N ALA A 67 11.48 21.71 22.68
CA ALA A 67 11.44 20.35 22.17
C ALA A 67 10.77 19.45 23.23
N PRO A 68 9.85 18.54 22.84
CA PRO A 68 9.27 17.61 23.79
C PRO A 68 10.41 16.87 24.49
N ALA A 69 10.25 16.70 25.81
CA ALA A 69 11.23 15.98 26.62
C ALA A 69 11.52 14.62 25.99
N PRO A 70 12.78 14.15 25.96
CA PRO A 70 13.09 12.84 25.39
C PRO A 70 12.24 11.80 26.11
N VAL A 71 11.37 11.12 25.35
CA VAL A 71 10.64 9.96 25.84
C VAL A 71 11.70 8.95 26.26
N ALA A 72 11.58 8.39 27.46
CA ALA A 72 12.52 7.42 27.96
C ALA A 72 12.66 6.30 26.92
N SER A 73 13.83 6.22 26.28
CA SER A 73 14.22 5.04 25.50
C SER A 73 14.02 3.82 26.40
N LEU A 74 13.69 2.67 25.80
CA LEU A 74 13.90 1.39 26.50
C LEU A 74 15.40 1.37 26.80
N ALA A 75 15.81 1.93 27.94
CA ALA A 75 17.19 1.81 28.41
C ALA A 75 17.37 0.36 28.85
N LEU A 76 17.40 -0.55 27.89
CA LEU A 76 17.92 -1.89 28.09
C LEU A 76 19.40 -1.71 28.33
N ASP A 77 19.80 -1.67 29.61
CA ASP A 77 21.21 -1.67 29.93
C ASP A 77 21.87 -2.97 29.43
N ALA A 78 23.17 -2.92 29.21
CA ALA A 78 23.94 -4.06 28.70
C ALA A 78 23.75 -5.34 29.54
N ALA A 79 23.47 -5.20 30.84
CA ALA A 79 23.23 -6.34 31.74
C ALA A 79 21.86 -6.96 31.51
N THR A 80 20.83 -6.16 31.33
CA THR A 80 19.48 -6.61 30.98
C THR A 80 19.49 -7.31 29.61
N LEU A 81 20.13 -6.73 28.59
CA LEU A 81 20.29 -7.33 27.26
C LEU A 81 21.05 -8.66 27.30
N ALA A 82 22.08 -8.79 28.14
CA ALA A 82 22.85 -10.01 28.28
C ALA A 82 22.07 -11.16 28.95
N THR A 83 21.05 -10.85 29.75
CA THR A 83 20.23 -11.82 30.48
C THR A 83 18.91 -12.13 29.79
N LEU A 84 18.46 -11.29 28.85
CA LEU A 84 17.21 -11.46 28.10
C LEU A 84 17.00 -12.87 27.54
N PRO A 85 17.98 -13.49 26.83
CA PRO A 85 17.78 -14.83 26.27
C PRO A 85 17.50 -15.90 27.33
N ALA A 86 18.09 -15.81 28.51
CA ALA A 86 17.90 -16.78 29.59
C ALA A 86 16.58 -16.53 30.34
N GLN A 87 16.20 -15.27 30.53
CA GLN A 87 14.96 -14.88 31.19
C GLN A 87 13.72 -15.13 30.31
N LEU A 88 13.90 -15.03 28.99
CA LEU A 88 12.82 -15.25 28.02
C LEU A 88 12.52 -16.74 27.80
N GLY A 89 13.27 -17.65 28.44
CA GLY A 89 13.02 -19.08 28.31
C GLY A 89 13.12 -19.60 26.87
N TRP A 90 13.91 -18.94 26.01
CA TRP A 90 14.02 -19.20 24.56
C TRP A 90 14.59 -20.59 24.20
N THR A 91 14.36 -21.57 25.03
CA THR A 91 14.78 -22.95 24.78
C THR A 91 14.13 -23.53 23.53
N ASN A 92 12.96 -23.03 23.12
CA ASN A 92 12.21 -23.53 21.97
C ASN A 92 12.21 -22.55 20.78
N CYS A 93 12.72 -21.31 20.91
CA CYS A 93 12.97 -20.43 19.77
C CYS A 93 14.20 -20.88 19.01
N ALA A 94 14.07 -21.09 17.70
CA ALA A 94 15.17 -21.52 16.83
C ALA A 94 16.28 -20.45 16.70
N LEU A 95 15.91 -19.18 16.86
CA LEU A 95 16.82 -18.05 16.71
C LEU A 95 17.66 -17.82 17.97
N LYS A 96 18.96 -17.76 17.76
CA LYS A 96 19.93 -17.34 18.79
C LYS A 96 20.49 -15.98 18.39
N TYR A 97 20.06 -14.95 19.09
CA TYR A 97 20.52 -13.59 18.79
C TYR A 97 21.96 -13.38 19.27
N PRO A 98 22.83 -12.73 18.46
CA PRO A 98 24.09 -12.23 18.95
C PRO A 98 23.81 -11.21 20.06
N ARG A 99 24.72 -11.11 21.03
CA ARG A 99 24.60 -10.08 22.06
C ARG A 99 24.71 -8.71 21.42
N PRO A 100 23.78 -7.77 21.68
CA PRO A 100 23.95 -6.41 21.22
C PRO A 100 25.27 -5.86 21.76
N GLN A 101 25.98 -5.13 20.94
CA GLN A 101 27.14 -4.39 21.45
C GLN A 101 26.63 -3.31 22.42
N ALA A 102 27.19 -3.26 23.62
CA ALA A 102 26.71 -2.43 24.73
C ALA A 102 26.79 -0.90 24.48
N THR A 103 27.40 -0.49 23.40
CA THR A 103 27.45 0.91 22.96
C THR A 103 27.26 0.94 21.44
N PRO A 104 26.39 1.84 20.93
CA PRO A 104 26.41 2.13 19.51
C PRO A 104 27.81 2.58 19.16
N VAL A 105 28.46 1.87 18.27
CA VAL A 105 29.75 2.36 17.74
C VAL A 105 29.36 3.54 16.86
N SER A 106 29.49 4.76 17.43
CA SER A 106 29.32 5.98 16.66
C SER A 106 30.49 6.06 15.68
N HIS A 107 30.35 5.43 14.55
CA HIS A 107 31.20 5.72 13.41
C HIS A 107 30.61 6.96 12.76
N ALA A 108 31.32 8.08 12.85
CA ALA A 108 31.00 9.27 12.08
C ALA A 108 31.25 8.98 10.60
N GLY A 109 30.23 8.43 9.90
CA GLY A 109 30.34 8.03 8.51
C GLY A 109 28.98 7.71 7.88
N ALA A 110 28.97 7.55 6.59
CA ALA A 110 27.79 7.05 5.89
C ALA A 110 27.56 5.58 6.24
N ASP A 111 26.29 5.18 6.33
CA ASP A 111 25.90 3.80 6.62
C ASP A 111 26.38 2.86 5.50
N THR A 112 26.81 1.67 5.89
CA THR A 112 27.56 0.72 5.03
C THR A 112 26.85 0.43 3.71
N TYR A 113 25.52 0.26 3.74
CA TYR A 113 24.72 -0.14 2.58
C TYR A 113 23.85 1.00 2.01
N LEU A 114 24.04 2.25 2.48
CA LEU A 114 23.24 3.39 1.99
C LEU A 114 23.27 3.54 0.47
N SER A 115 24.41 3.23 -0.17
CA SER A 115 24.56 3.30 -1.63
C SER A 115 23.76 2.25 -2.40
N LEU A 116 23.29 1.19 -1.72
CA LEU A 116 22.43 0.16 -2.30
C LEU A 116 20.94 0.46 -2.09
N GLN A 117 20.63 1.47 -1.27
CA GLN A 117 19.24 1.86 -0.95
C GLN A 117 18.68 2.80 -2.03
N TRP A 118 18.54 2.28 -3.24
CA TRP A 118 18.01 3.03 -4.38
C TRP A 118 16.62 3.62 -4.14
N HIS A 119 15.82 3.03 -3.29
CA HIS A 119 14.50 3.52 -2.93
C HIS A 119 14.54 4.88 -2.18
N LEU A 120 15.66 5.22 -1.55
CA LEU A 120 15.89 6.52 -0.91
C LEU A 120 16.42 7.55 -1.91
N GLU A 121 17.32 7.13 -2.79
CA GLU A 121 17.92 7.96 -3.85
C GLU A 121 18.34 7.09 -5.03
N ASN A 122 17.59 7.14 -6.12
CA ASN A 122 17.89 6.42 -7.36
C ASN A 122 18.67 7.33 -8.32
N THR A 123 19.97 7.13 -8.40
CA THR A 123 20.84 7.87 -9.32
C THR A 123 20.99 7.20 -10.69
N GLY A 124 20.34 6.09 -10.93
CA GLY A 124 20.43 5.27 -12.13
C GLY A 124 21.07 3.90 -11.85
N PRO A 125 21.56 3.22 -12.90
CA PRO A 125 22.06 1.86 -12.79
C PRO A 125 23.10 1.64 -11.70
N LEU A 126 22.91 0.56 -10.93
CA LEU A 126 23.88 0.03 -9.97
C LEU A 126 24.69 -1.11 -10.60
N PRO A 127 25.89 -1.41 -10.08
CA PRO A 127 26.65 -2.59 -10.53
C PRO A 127 25.82 -3.87 -10.43
N GLY A 128 25.66 -4.58 -11.55
CA GLY A 128 24.81 -5.76 -11.64
C GLY A 128 23.35 -5.51 -11.98
N PHE A 129 22.87 -4.25 -11.90
CA PHE A 129 21.48 -3.88 -12.13
C PHE A 129 21.35 -2.76 -13.16
N PRO A 130 21.41 -3.08 -14.47
CA PRO A 130 21.37 -2.08 -15.54
C PRO A 130 19.98 -1.45 -15.74
N SER A 131 18.91 -2.13 -15.33
CA SER A 131 17.52 -1.71 -15.56
C SER A 131 17.03 -0.85 -14.42
N MET A 132 17.51 0.41 -14.33
CA MET A 132 17.06 1.40 -13.36
C MET A 132 16.88 2.76 -14.01
N LYS A 133 15.87 3.49 -13.58
CA LYS A 133 15.58 4.84 -14.07
C LYS A 133 15.84 5.86 -12.97
N ALA A 134 16.83 6.74 -13.18
CA ALA A 134 17.19 7.76 -12.20
C ALA A 134 15.98 8.61 -11.79
N GLY A 135 15.87 8.86 -10.50
CA GLY A 135 14.79 9.65 -9.90
C GLY A 135 13.49 8.90 -9.65
N GLU A 136 13.43 7.59 -9.94
CA GLU A 136 12.32 6.74 -9.48
C GLU A 136 12.61 6.21 -8.07
N ASP A 137 12.44 7.12 -7.09
CA ASP A 137 12.67 6.93 -5.66
C ASP A 137 11.68 7.76 -4.83
N LEU A 138 11.81 7.77 -3.52
CA LEU A 138 10.95 8.51 -2.59
C LEU A 138 11.23 10.01 -2.49
N ARG A 139 12.29 10.52 -3.05
CA ARG A 139 12.73 11.91 -2.92
C ARG A 139 12.96 12.33 -1.45
N VAL A 140 13.56 11.46 -0.65
CA VAL A 140 13.70 11.69 0.80
C VAL A 140 14.84 12.63 1.15
N LYS A 141 15.92 12.67 0.36
CA LYS A 141 17.13 13.47 0.65
C LYS A 141 16.88 14.96 0.92
N PRO A 142 16.00 15.67 0.16
CA PRO A 142 15.71 17.07 0.47
C PRO A 142 15.07 17.26 1.86
N ALA A 143 14.20 16.34 2.30
CA ALA A 143 13.63 16.38 3.65
C ALA A 143 14.73 16.19 4.71
N TRP A 144 15.66 15.26 4.49
CA TRP A 144 16.81 15.06 5.37
C TRP A 144 17.74 16.27 5.41
N ASN A 145 18.01 16.90 4.27
CA ASN A 145 18.81 18.13 4.19
C ASN A 145 18.14 19.30 4.91
N ALA A 146 16.81 19.29 5.03
CA ALA A 146 16.04 20.25 5.82
C ALA A 146 15.98 19.91 7.32
N GLY A 147 16.75 18.90 7.78
CA GLY A 147 16.84 18.49 9.18
C GLY A 147 15.72 17.59 9.67
N LEU A 148 14.86 17.06 8.78
CA LEU A 148 13.77 16.16 9.17
C LEU A 148 14.24 14.70 9.11
N ARG A 149 14.07 13.99 10.23
CA ARG A 149 14.47 12.60 10.42
C ARG A 149 13.39 11.74 11.09
N GLY A 150 12.22 12.32 11.40
CA GLY A 150 11.14 11.66 12.12
C GLY A 150 11.22 11.77 13.64
N GLU A 151 12.06 12.67 14.19
CA GLU A 151 12.20 12.87 15.63
C GLU A 151 10.83 13.16 16.28
N GLY A 152 10.57 12.46 17.41
CA GLY A 152 9.35 12.62 18.19
C GLY A 152 8.13 11.89 17.61
N ILE A 153 8.25 11.27 16.44
CA ILE A 153 7.17 10.51 15.83
C ILE A 153 7.36 9.03 16.11
N ARG A 154 6.28 8.38 16.54
CA ARG A 154 6.27 6.99 16.94
C ARG A 154 5.49 6.14 15.95
N VAL A 155 6.13 5.10 15.42
CA VAL A 155 5.55 4.16 14.48
C VAL A 155 5.46 2.78 15.13
N ALA A 156 4.25 2.24 15.18
CA ALA A 156 4.00 0.87 15.58
C ALA A 156 4.08 -0.05 14.34
N VAL A 157 4.91 -1.09 14.42
CA VAL A 157 5.08 -2.13 13.40
C VAL A 157 4.31 -3.34 13.86
N LEU A 158 3.17 -3.61 13.20
CA LEU A 158 2.31 -4.76 13.43
C LEU A 158 2.73 -5.84 12.43
N ASP A 159 3.43 -6.89 12.92
CA ASP A 159 4.07 -7.83 12.00
C ASP A 159 4.37 -9.20 12.68
N ASP A 160 5.28 -10.01 12.12
CA ASP A 160 5.71 -11.31 12.66
C ASP A 160 6.65 -11.19 13.86
N GLY A 161 7.33 -10.06 13.99
CA GLY A 161 8.27 -9.75 15.08
C GLY A 161 9.08 -8.49 14.79
N LEU A 162 9.81 -8.04 15.80
CA LEU A 162 10.80 -6.98 15.70
C LEU A 162 12.01 -7.35 16.53
N GLU A 163 13.18 -7.49 15.91
CA GLU A 163 14.43 -7.64 16.65
C GLU A 163 14.80 -6.31 17.31
N VAL A 164 14.26 -6.07 18.51
CA VAL A 164 14.46 -4.81 19.26
C VAL A 164 15.92 -4.61 19.69
N THR A 165 16.78 -5.62 19.53
CA THR A 165 18.20 -5.60 19.86
C THR A 165 19.10 -5.39 18.64
N HIS A 166 18.53 -5.31 17.43
CA HIS A 166 19.28 -5.10 16.19
C HIS A 166 20.09 -3.79 16.25
N GLU A 167 21.38 -3.82 15.89
CA GLU A 167 22.31 -2.70 16.04
C GLU A 167 21.84 -1.40 15.39
N ASP A 168 21.11 -1.51 14.30
CA ASP A 168 20.61 -0.40 13.50
C ASP A 168 19.19 0.05 13.89
N LEU A 169 18.47 -0.74 14.70
CA LEU A 169 17.10 -0.45 15.12
C LEU A 169 17.00 -0.02 16.58
N TRP A 170 17.75 -0.68 17.48
CA TRP A 170 17.61 -0.49 18.92
C TRP A 170 17.72 0.97 19.39
N PRO A 171 18.53 1.86 18.77
CA PRO A 171 18.58 3.26 19.19
C PRO A 171 17.24 4.01 19.02
N ASN A 172 16.35 3.48 18.20
CA ASN A 172 15.04 4.04 17.90
C ASN A 172 13.89 3.29 18.60
N VAL A 173 14.15 2.12 19.19
CA VAL A 173 13.11 1.34 19.87
C VAL A 173 12.74 2.01 21.20
N VAL A 174 11.43 2.17 21.43
CA VAL A 174 10.88 2.76 22.66
C VAL A 174 9.93 1.79 23.36
N THR A 175 9.56 2.11 24.60
CA THR A 175 8.58 1.32 25.39
C THR A 175 7.22 1.24 24.69
N GLY A 176 6.46 0.13 24.90
CA GLY A 176 5.12 -0.08 24.38
C GLY A 176 5.02 -1.20 23.35
N SER A 177 6.14 -1.86 23.06
CA SER A 177 6.12 -3.11 22.29
C SER A 177 5.31 -4.19 23.00
N ARG A 178 4.74 -5.11 22.24
CA ARG A 178 3.93 -6.22 22.76
C ARG A 178 4.23 -7.50 22.01
N ASN A 179 4.41 -8.57 22.79
CA ASN A 179 4.49 -9.93 22.27
C ASN A 179 3.12 -10.61 22.41
N TYR A 180 2.50 -10.94 21.27
CA TYR A 180 1.22 -11.64 21.20
C TYR A 180 1.39 -13.16 21.04
N ARG A 181 2.61 -13.65 20.90
CA ARG A 181 2.89 -15.07 20.83
C ARG A 181 2.46 -15.74 22.12
N THR A 182 1.61 -16.76 22.02
CA THR A 182 1.14 -17.51 23.18
C THR A 182 2.25 -18.40 23.74
N GLU A 183 2.28 -18.61 25.05
CA GLU A 183 3.25 -19.51 25.70
C GLU A 183 3.21 -20.94 25.11
N ALA A 184 2.04 -21.42 24.70
CA ALA A 184 1.91 -22.71 24.06
C ALA A 184 2.66 -22.79 22.71
N GLY A 185 2.64 -21.72 21.92
CA GLY A 185 3.41 -21.63 20.66
C GLY A 185 4.91 -21.46 20.89
N MET A 186 5.30 -20.67 21.90
CA MET A 186 6.71 -20.41 22.20
C MET A 186 7.44 -21.56 22.90
N PHE A 187 6.77 -22.32 23.75
CA PHE A 187 7.43 -23.23 24.68
C PHE A 187 6.96 -24.68 24.60
N GLY A 188 6.05 -25.02 23.69
CA GLY A 188 5.46 -26.36 23.64
C GLY A 188 4.70 -26.74 24.94
N LEU A 189 4.36 -25.73 25.75
CA LEU A 189 3.62 -25.91 27.00
C LEU A 189 2.11 -25.91 26.72
N SER A 190 1.43 -26.82 27.36
CA SER A 190 -0.02 -26.90 27.25
C SER A 190 -0.69 -25.65 27.84
N ALA A 191 -1.78 -25.20 27.22
CA ALA A 191 -2.57 -24.03 27.62
C ALA A 191 -3.11 -24.05 29.08
N SER A 192 -2.81 -25.08 29.85
CA SER A 192 -3.25 -25.26 31.24
C SER A 192 -2.37 -24.59 32.29
N SER A 193 -1.20 -24.06 31.91
CA SER A 193 -0.23 -23.48 32.84
C SER A 193 -0.31 -21.96 32.94
N GLY A 194 -1.40 -21.31 32.99
CA GLY A 194 -1.71 -19.90 33.29
C GLY A 194 -0.58 -18.93 33.72
N GLY A 195 0.66 -19.25 33.46
CA GLY A 195 1.86 -18.53 33.85
C GLY A 195 2.33 -17.55 32.77
N LYS A 196 1.92 -16.29 32.86
CA LYS A 196 2.58 -15.20 32.12
C LYS A 196 3.98 -15.03 32.70
N ILE A 197 5.02 -15.24 31.88
CA ILE A 197 6.38 -14.89 32.28
C ILE A 197 6.45 -13.36 32.32
N ALA A 198 6.67 -12.80 33.51
CA ALA A 198 6.73 -11.36 33.69
C ALA A 198 7.87 -10.76 32.82
N GLY A 199 7.54 -9.75 32.00
CA GLY A 199 8.48 -9.05 31.13
C GLY A 199 8.60 -9.56 29.69
N LEU A 200 8.16 -10.79 29.37
CA LEU A 200 8.16 -11.31 27.98
C LEU A 200 7.21 -10.57 27.05
N GLN A 201 6.11 -10.10 27.60
CA GLN A 201 5.07 -9.43 26.84
C GLN A 201 5.51 -8.11 26.19
N ASP A 202 6.65 -7.57 26.60
CA ASP A 202 7.18 -6.29 26.11
C ASP A 202 8.27 -6.46 25.03
N PHE A 203 8.58 -7.71 24.66
CA PHE A 203 9.62 -8.04 23.68
C PHE A 203 9.05 -8.83 22.52
N PRO A 204 8.70 -8.16 21.40
CA PRO A 204 8.09 -8.80 20.22
C PRO A 204 9.13 -9.47 19.33
N MET A 205 10.10 -10.16 19.95
CA MET A 205 11.24 -10.73 19.22
C MET A 205 10.80 -11.84 18.27
N PRO A 206 11.39 -11.90 17.07
CA PRO A 206 11.27 -13.05 16.18
C PRO A 206 11.68 -14.34 16.88
N CYS A 207 11.09 -15.47 16.52
CA CYS A 207 11.34 -16.76 17.19
C CYS A 207 11.70 -17.89 16.23
N SER A 208 11.32 -17.78 14.97
CA SER A 208 11.70 -18.72 13.90
C SER A 208 12.64 -18.06 12.88
N ASN A 209 13.24 -18.88 12.01
CA ASN A 209 14.03 -18.35 10.90
C ASN A 209 13.16 -17.61 9.87
N ASP A 210 11.85 -17.86 9.90
CA ASP A 210 10.88 -17.29 8.97
C ASP A 210 10.31 -15.96 9.48
N ASP A 211 10.44 -15.66 10.79
CA ASP A 211 9.98 -14.40 11.41
C ASP A 211 10.97 -13.23 11.10
N THR A 212 11.29 -13.01 9.83
CA THR A 212 12.27 -11.98 9.41
C THR A 212 11.62 -10.69 8.97
N HIS A 213 10.34 -10.75 8.64
CA HIS A 213 9.63 -9.76 7.88
C HIS A 213 9.48 -8.44 8.66
N GLY A 214 8.99 -8.45 9.87
CA GLY A 214 8.77 -7.24 10.67
C GLY A 214 10.06 -6.49 11.03
N THR A 215 11.19 -7.21 11.19
CA THR A 215 12.50 -6.58 11.36
C THR A 215 12.93 -5.84 10.09
N SER A 216 12.69 -6.42 8.93
CA SER A 216 12.97 -5.78 7.64
C SER A 216 12.08 -4.56 7.38
N VAL A 217 10.80 -4.68 7.70
CA VAL A 217 9.81 -3.57 7.67
C VAL A 217 10.25 -2.41 8.57
N ALA A 218 10.67 -2.70 9.80
CA ALA A 218 11.15 -1.68 10.74
C ALA A 218 12.38 -0.93 10.22
N GLY A 219 13.29 -1.62 9.56
CA GLY A 219 14.49 -1.03 8.95
C GLY A 219 14.15 0.01 7.90
N LEU A 220 13.16 -0.26 7.04
CA LEU A 220 12.70 0.69 6.03
C LEU A 220 12.06 1.94 6.64
N ILE A 221 11.41 1.81 7.80
CA ILE A 221 10.83 2.96 8.50
C ILE A 221 11.95 3.79 9.14
N ALA A 222 12.79 3.15 9.98
CA ALA A 222 13.61 3.88 10.93
C ALA A 222 14.90 3.16 11.34
N ALA A 223 15.61 2.46 10.43
CA ALA A 223 17.00 2.15 10.68
C ALA A 223 17.79 3.45 10.91
N ARG A 224 18.72 3.45 11.89
CA ARG A 224 19.43 4.65 12.36
C ARG A 224 20.43 5.17 11.33
N ASP A 225 20.29 6.42 10.92
CA ASP A 225 21.19 7.07 9.98
C ASP A 225 22.51 7.53 10.61
N GLY A 226 23.57 7.54 9.83
CA GLY A 226 24.84 8.16 10.16
C GLY A 226 25.58 7.51 11.34
N ASN A 227 25.31 6.23 11.61
CA ASN A 227 26.00 5.44 12.62
C ASN A 227 27.19 4.66 12.04
N GLY A 228 27.40 4.73 10.70
CA GLY A 228 28.45 4.03 9.97
C GLY A 228 28.20 2.53 9.83
N THR A 229 26.98 2.07 10.10
CA THR A 229 26.58 0.67 10.12
C THR A 229 25.31 0.51 9.30
N GLY A 230 25.23 -0.58 8.54
CA GLY A 230 24.02 -1.06 7.89
C GLY A 230 23.35 -0.08 6.94
N VAL A 231 22.11 0.28 7.25
CA VAL A 231 21.16 0.97 6.37
C VAL A 231 20.55 2.21 7.02
N SER A 232 19.88 3.04 6.24
CA SER A 232 19.05 4.14 6.75
C SER A 232 17.57 3.87 6.50
N GLY A 233 16.70 4.13 7.49
CA GLY A 233 15.27 4.18 7.27
C GLY A 233 14.85 5.50 6.61
N VAL A 234 13.62 5.56 6.07
CA VAL A 234 13.05 6.80 5.49
C VAL A 234 12.96 7.92 6.53
N ALA A 235 12.59 7.57 7.76
CA ALA A 235 12.56 8.46 8.92
C ALA A 235 13.51 7.92 10.01
N PRO A 236 14.84 8.06 9.83
CA PRO A 236 15.84 7.26 10.55
C PRO A 236 15.96 7.60 12.03
N ARG A 237 15.18 8.53 12.54
CA ARG A 237 15.09 8.89 13.97
C ARG A 237 13.66 8.86 14.49
N ALA A 238 12.74 8.27 13.74
CA ALA A 238 11.42 7.93 14.26
C ALA A 238 11.55 6.83 15.33
N GLN A 239 10.65 6.85 16.28
CA GLN A 239 10.59 5.86 17.35
C GLN A 239 9.85 4.61 16.87
N LEU A 240 10.35 3.44 17.23
CA LEU A 240 9.80 2.14 16.84
C LEU A 240 9.16 1.42 18.03
N VAL A 241 8.00 0.83 17.76
CA VAL A 241 7.29 -0.09 18.65
C VAL A 241 6.94 -1.33 17.86
N GLY A 242 7.29 -2.51 18.31
CA GLY A 242 6.97 -3.79 17.68
C GLY A 242 5.73 -4.45 18.31
N LEU A 243 4.83 -4.91 17.47
CA LEU A 243 3.60 -5.61 17.86
C LEU A 243 3.50 -6.89 17.00
N ASN A 244 3.99 -8.03 17.50
CA ASN A 244 4.11 -9.26 16.71
C ASN A 244 2.79 -10.03 16.58
N ILE A 245 1.78 -9.41 16.00
CA ILE A 245 0.43 -9.95 15.90
C ILE A 245 0.32 -11.16 14.97
N LEU A 246 1.21 -11.28 13.98
CA LEU A 246 1.21 -12.44 13.07
C LEU A 246 1.67 -13.72 13.77
N ALA A 247 2.22 -13.61 14.97
CA ALA A 247 2.49 -14.74 15.85
C ALA A 247 1.23 -15.24 16.60
N SER A 248 0.08 -14.58 16.46
CA SER A 248 -1.21 -14.91 17.07
C SER A 248 -2.27 -15.18 16.02
N ASN A 249 -3.15 -16.14 16.29
CA ASN A 249 -4.32 -16.43 15.48
C ASN A 249 -5.62 -15.87 16.10
N PHE A 250 -5.51 -15.00 17.11
CA PHE A 250 -6.67 -14.45 17.80
C PHE A 250 -7.02 -13.07 17.27
N VAL A 251 -8.25 -12.92 16.78
CA VAL A 251 -8.78 -11.61 16.33
C VAL A 251 -8.67 -10.55 17.44
N ALA A 252 -8.87 -10.91 18.70
CA ALA A 252 -8.73 -9.98 19.82
C ALA A 252 -7.33 -9.35 19.91
N ASP A 253 -6.29 -10.08 19.55
CA ASP A 253 -4.92 -9.56 19.54
C ASP A 253 -4.71 -8.56 18.41
N THR A 254 -5.29 -8.82 17.22
CA THR A 254 -5.30 -7.86 16.11
C THR A 254 -6.01 -6.55 16.48
N LEU A 255 -7.17 -6.65 17.13
CA LEU A 255 -7.93 -5.48 17.59
C LEU A 255 -7.18 -4.70 18.68
N ASP A 256 -6.52 -5.41 19.62
CA ASP A 256 -5.66 -4.77 20.61
C ASP A 256 -4.47 -4.06 19.94
N ALA A 257 -3.77 -4.72 19.02
CA ALA A 257 -2.62 -4.12 18.33
C ALA A 257 -3.00 -2.85 17.54
N LEU A 258 -4.13 -2.88 16.83
CA LEU A 258 -4.64 -1.72 16.07
C LEU A 258 -5.10 -0.56 16.96
N SER A 259 -5.31 -0.79 18.26
CA SER A 259 -5.77 0.24 19.21
C SER A 259 -4.82 0.49 20.38
N ARG A 260 -3.65 -0.16 20.38
CA ARG A 260 -2.70 -0.05 21.50
C ARG A 260 -1.99 1.30 21.50
N ASP A 261 -1.95 1.93 22.68
CA ASP A 261 -1.23 3.20 22.90
C ASP A 261 -1.66 4.32 21.90
N LEU A 262 -2.97 4.45 21.63
CA LEU A 262 -3.54 5.42 20.70
C LEU A 262 -3.16 6.87 21.00
N ASP A 263 -2.86 7.18 22.26
CA ASP A 263 -2.38 8.49 22.72
C ASP A 263 -0.91 8.75 22.36
N ARG A 264 -0.14 7.70 22.10
CA ARG A 264 1.31 7.77 21.88
C ARG A 264 1.75 7.34 20.49
N ASN A 265 1.17 6.28 19.93
CA ASN A 265 1.50 5.82 18.58
C ASN A 265 0.88 6.77 17.54
N HIS A 266 1.69 7.23 16.61
CA HIS A 266 1.26 8.15 15.55
C HIS A 266 0.82 7.40 14.30
N VAL A 267 1.60 6.39 13.90
CA VAL A 267 1.40 5.58 12.70
C VAL A 267 1.41 4.11 13.08
N TYR A 268 0.50 3.35 12.50
CA TYR A 268 0.38 1.89 12.61
C TYR A 268 0.68 1.31 11.24
N ASN A 269 1.84 0.70 11.08
CA ASN A 269 2.26 0.05 9.85
C ASN A 269 1.86 -1.41 9.85
N ASN A 270 1.16 -1.82 8.80
CA ASN A 270 0.63 -3.17 8.59
C ASN A 270 1.08 -3.67 7.21
N SER A 271 2.18 -4.43 7.18
CA SER A 271 2.72 -4.99 5.95
C SER A 271 2.22 -6.42 5.72
N TRP A 272 0.93 -6.64 5.95
CA TRP A 272 0.24 -7.92 5.85
C TRP A 272 -1.20 -7.72 5.38
N GLY A 273 -1.84 -8.79 4.97
CA GLY A 273 -3.22 -8.81 4.51
C GLY A 273 -3.76 -10.25 4.49
N PRO A 274 -4.95 -10.46 3.92
CA PRO A 274 -5.46 -11.80 3.64
C PRO A 274 -4.56 -12.51 2.62
N THR A 275 -4.88 -13.78 2.37
CA THR A 275 -4.18 -14.56 1.35
C THR A 275 -4.49 -14.01 -0.04
N ASP A 276 -3.46 -13.82 -0.86
CA ASP A 276 -3.54 -13.33 -2.24
C ASP A 276 -4.11 -14.43 -3.18
N ASN A 277 -5.40 -14.65 -3.12
CA ASN A 277 -6.05 -15.80 -3.80
C ASN A 277 -7.32 -15.45 -4.61
N GLY A 278 -7.63 -14.16 -4.75
CA GLY A 278 -8.79 -13.68 -5.51
C GLY A 278 -10.13 -13.78 -4.77
N HIS A 279 -10.17 -14.36 -3.59
CA HIS A 279 -11.41 -14.40 -2.80
C HIS A 279 -11.71 -13.06 -2.15
N LEU A 280 -13.00 -12.74 -2.06
CA LEU A 280 -13.45 -11.60 -1.26
C LEU A 280 -13.04 -11.82 0.20
N ALA A 281 -12.21 -10.94 0.73
CA ALA A 281 -11.71 -11.03 2.08
C ALA A 281 -12.38 -9.98 2.97
N THR A 282 -12.97 -10.44 4.06
CA THR A 282 -13.41 -9.60 5.16
C THR A 282 -12.77 -10.10 6.45
N PRO A 283 -12.45 -9.25 7.42
CA PRO A 283 -12.00 -9.68 8.73
C PRO A 283 -13.13 -10.39 9.53
N GLU A 284 -13.68 -11.46 8.96
CA GLU A 284 -14.73 -12.25 9.59
C GLU A 284 -14.17 -13.17 10.72
N PRO A 285 -14.95 -13.47 11.76
CA PRO A 285 -16.36 -13.12 11.93
C PRO A 285 -16.62 -11.73 12.55
N ASN A 286 -15.63 -10.88 12.68
CA ASN A 286 -15.68 -9.65 13.49
C ASN A 286 -15.50 -8.36 12.69
N TRP A 287 -16.04 -8.30 11.45
CA TRP A 287 -15.96 -7.11 10.59
C TRP A 287 -16.40 -5.81 11.29
N SER A 288 -17.48 -5.87 12.07
CA SER A 288 -17.93 -4.70 12.84
C SER A 288 -16.90 -4.28 13.87
N SER A 289 -16.34 -5.22 14.63
CA SER A 289 -15.32 -4.94 15.65
C SER A 289 -14.04 -4.37 15.05
N TYR A 290 -13.61 -4.86 13.88
CA TYR A 290 -12.47 -4.32 13.15
C TYR A 290 -12.70 -2.86 12.75
N ASN A 291 -13.84 -2.57 12.09
CA ASN A 291 -14.19 -1.20 11.69
C ASN A 291 -14.37 -0.27 12.89
N ASP A 292 -14.98 -0.75 13.98
CA ASP A 292 -15.17 0.05 15.20
C ASP A 292 -13.83 0.37 15.86
N THR A 293 -12.88 -0.58 15.85
CA THR A 293 -11.52 -0.36 16.34
C THR A 293 -10.78 0.70 15.53
N LEU A 294 -10.82 0.60 14.19
CA LEU A 294 -10.23 1.62 13.32
C LEU A 294 -10.89 3.00 13.53
N ARG A 295 -12.21 3.07 13.55
CA ARG A 295 -12.97 4.32 13.78
C ARG A 295 -12.65 4.95 15.12
N ASN A 296 -12.50 4.13 16.17
CA ASN A 296 -12.07 4.60 17.47
C ASN A 296 -10.66 5.20 17.40
N GLY A 297 -9.71 4.52 16.74
CA GLY A 297 -8.36 5.05 16.52
C GLY A 297 -8.33 6.35 15.72
N LEU A 298 -9.13 6.45 14.65
CA LEU A 298 -9.29 7.69 13.87
C LEU A 298 -9.91 8.83 14.68
N LYS A 299 -10.72 8.53 15.69
CA LYS A 299 -11.38 9.52 16.54
C LYS A 299 -10.53 9.95 17.72
N THR A 300 -9.94 9.01 18.43
CA THR A 300 -9.30 9.25 19.74
C THR A 300 -7.78 9.26 19.67
N GLY A 301 -7.20 8.63 18.67
CA GLY A 301 -5.75 8.54 18.50
C GLY A 301 -5.08 9.91 18.44
N ARG A 302 -3.82 9.96 18.88
CA ARG A 302 -3.03 11.19 18.87
C ARG A 302 -3.77 12.38 19.50
N ASN A 303 -4.45 12.13 20.61
CA ASN A 303 -5.24 13.13 21.34
C ASN A 303 -6.32 13.83 20.48
N GLY A 304 -7.03 13.06 19.64
CA GLY A 304 -8.12 13.55 18.78
C GLY A 304 -7.70 13.93 17.36
N LEU A 305 -6.40 13.93 17.04
CA LEU A 305 -5.91 14.11 15.65
C LEU A 305 -6.12 12.85 14.80
N GLY A 306 -6.34 11.72 15.43
CA GLY A 306 -6.54 10.40 14.85
C GLY A 306 -5.24 9.65 14.56
N ALA A 307 -5.23 8.36 14.86
CA ALA A 307 -4.18 7.43 14.46
C ALA A 307 -4.13 7.31 12.93
N ILE A 308 -2.94 7.05 12.38
CA ILE A 308 -2.77 6.88 10.94
C ILE A 308 -2.45 5.41 10.67
N TYR A 309 -3.31 4.75 9.90
CA TYR A 309 -3.16 3.34 9.54
C TYR A 309 -2.62 3.22 8.12
N VAL A 310 -1.48 2.55 7.96
CA VAL A 310 -0.85 2.27 6.68
C VAL A 310 -0.86 0.77 6.45
N PHE A 311 -1.35 0.35 5.29
CA PHE A 311 -1.42 -1.07 4.90
C PHE A 311 -0.77 -1.31 3.54
N SER A 312 -0.20 -2.48 3.38
CA SER A 312 0.21 -3.02 2.08
C SER A 312 -1.01 -3.33 1.22
N GLY A 313 -0.89 -3.08 -0.09
CA GLY A 313 -2.01 -3.17 -1.04
C GLY A 313 -2.29 -4.56 -1.61
N GLY A 314 -1.48 -5.57 -1.24
CA GLY A 314 -1.60 -6.95 -1.74
C GLY A 314 -0.61 -7.29 -2.85
N ASN A 315 -0.28 -8.58 -2.98
CA ASN A 315 0.74 -9.08 -3.91
C ASN A 315 0.20 -10.12 -4.91
N GLY A 316 -1.12 -10.27 -5.01
CA GLY A 316 -1.80 -11.29 -5.80
C GLY A 316 -2.09 -10.91 -7.26
N ALA A 317 -1.59 -9.77 -7.77
CA ALA A 317 -1.95 -9.34 -9.14
C ALA A 317 -1.56 -10.34 -10.23
N ILE A 318 -0.54 -11.16 -10.02
CA ILE A 318 -0.15 -12.25 -10.95
C ILE A 318 -1.22 -13.35 -10.95
N GLN A 319 -1.90 -13.56 -9.84
CA GLN A 319 -3.03 -14.48 -9.67
C GLN A 319 -4.38 -13.85 -10.03
N THR A 320 -4.39 -12.63 -10.58
CA THR A 320 -5.59 -11.84 -10.87
C THR A 320 -6.34 -11.33 -9.64
N ASP A 321 -5.68 -11.23 -8.49
CA ASP A 321 -6.24 -10.61 -7.30
C ASP A 321 -6.25 -9.07 -7.39
N TYR A 322 -7.11 -8.44 -6.60
CA TYR A 322 -7.31 -6.99 -6.57
C TYR A 322 -7.41 -6.49 -5.14
N SER A 323 -6.72 -5.43 -4.83
CA SER A 323 -6.76 -4.77 -3.53
C SER A 323 -8.18 -4.42 -3.07
N SER A 324 -9.09 -4.13 -4.00
CA SER A 324 -10.49 -3.82 -3.68
C SER A 324 -11.31 -5.05 -3.22
N LEU A 325 -10.81 -6.28 -3.41
CA LEU A 325 -11.43 -7.49 -2.88
C LEU A 325 -11.10 -7.72 -1.39
N ASP A 326 -10.10 -7.00 -0.85
CA ASP A 326 -9.81 -6.97 0.58
C ASP A 326 -10.58 -5.82 1.25
N GLY A 327 -11.67 -6.17 1.92
CA GLY A 327 -12.45 -5.24 2.71
C GLY A 327 -11.65 -4.59 3.84
N GLY A 328 -10.65 -5.29 4.40
CA GLY A 328 -9.81 -4.79 5.47
C GLY A 328 -9.02 -3.56 5.07
N VAL A 329 -8.28 -3.63 3.97
CA VAL A 329 -7.49 -2.48 3.46
C VAL A 329 -8.35 -1.43 2.74
N SER A 330 -9.59 -1.79 2.42
CA SER A 330 -10.56 -0.87 1.82
C SER A 330 -11.26 0.03 2.84
N ALA A 331 -11.15 -0.25 4.15
CA ALA A 331 -11.83 0.49 5.21
C ALA A 331 -11.46 1.98 5.22
N MET A 332 -12.41 2.81 5.69
CA MET A 332 -12.20 4.25 5.82
C MET A 332 -10.98 4.56 6.71
N GLY A 333 -10.17 5.54 6.29
CA GLY A 333 -9.02 6.03 7.07
C GLY A 333 -7.71 5.28 6.84
N ILE A 334 -7.72 4.20 6.06
CA ILE A 334 -6.51 3.46 5.71
C ILE A 334 -5.77 4.14 4.56
N VAL A 335 -4.46 4.28 4.70
CA VAL A 335 -3.53 4.61 3.62
C VAL A 335 -3.08 3.29 3.00
N ASN A 336 -3.67 2.93 1.88
CA ASN A 336 -3.41 1.68 1.16
C ASN A 336 -2.29 1.90 0.13
N VAL A 337 -1.23 1.06 0.17
CA VAL A 337 0.05 1.32 -0.52
C VAL A 337 0.38 0.23 -1.53
N CYS A 338 0.49 0.60 -2.80
CA CYS A 338 0.96 -0.24 -3.91
C CYS A 338 2.47 -0.15 -4.13
N ALA A 339 3.02 -1.04 -4.97
CA ALA A 339 4.45 -1.15 -5.20
C ALA A 339 4.85 -0.77 -6.63
N THR A 340 6.00 -0.06 -6.76
CA THR A 340 6.67 0.20 -8.03
C THR A 340 8.10 -0.33 -8.03
N ASN A 341 8.59 -0.73 -9.19
CA ASN A 341 9.97 -1.18 -9.38
C ASN A 341 10.94 -0.01 -9.64
N ALA A 342 12.23 -0.30 -9.80
CA ALA A 342 13.28 0.68 -10.02
C ALA A 342 13.18 1.44 -11.36
N MET A 343 12.29 1.03 -12.27
CA MET A 343 11.96 1.73 -13.50
C MET A 343 10.76 2.69 -13.34
N GLY A 344 10.13 2.74 -12.15
CA GLY A 344 8.90 3.50 -11.89
C GLY A 344 7.65 2.84 -12.47
N LYS A 345 7.73 1.56 -12.83
CA LYS A 345 6.57 0.77 -13.27
C LYS A 345 5.96 0.03 -12.10
N ARG A 346 4.68 -0.32 -12.20
CA ARG A 346 4.02 -1.17 -11.22
C ARG A 346 4.77 -2.50 -11.11
N ALA A 347 5.08 -2.91 -9.90
CA ALA A 347 5.62 -4.25 -9.66
C ALA A 347 4.59 -5.31 -10.13
N PRO A 348 5.00 -6.37 -10.82
CA PRO A 348 4.05 -7.33 -11.42
C PRO A 348 3.05 -7.93 -10.43
N TYR A 349 3.49 -8.16 -9.19
CA TYR A 349 2.66 -8.70 -8.11
C TYR A 349 1.73 -7.66 -7.49
N SER A 350 2.03 -6.36 -7.61
CA SER A 350 1.28 -5.31 -6.92
C SER A 350 -0.16 -5.24 -7.42
N GLU A 351 -1.09 -5.38 -6.51
CA GLU A 351 -2.51 -5.35 -6.81
C GLU A 351 -3.00 -3.98 -7.22
N ARG A 352 -4.11 -3.99 -7.90
CA ARG A 352 -4.81 -2.83 -8.47
C ARG A 352 -6.11 -2.59 -7.70
N GLY A 353 -6.60 -1.36 -7.72
CA GLY A 353 -7.90 -1.08 -7.09
C GLY A 353 -8.27 0.39 -7.04
N ALA A 354 -9.57 0.66 -6.90
CA ALA A 354 -10.10 2.00 -6.66
C ALA A 354 -9.86 2.50 -5.22
N ASN A 355 -9.35 1.63 -4.35
CA ASN A 355 -9.04 1.87 -2.94
C ASN A 355 -7.57 2.26 -2.68
N LEU A 356 -6.69 2.18 -3.67
CA LEU A 356 -5.28 2.54 -3.52
C LEU A 356 -5.12 4.03 -3.19
N THR A 357 -4.19 4.34 -2.29
CA THR A 357 -3.85 5.74 -1.98
C THR A 357 -2.62 6.16 -2.77
N VAL A 358 -1.47 5.59 -2.50
CA VAL A 358 -0.20 5.89 -3.20
C VAL A 358 0.61 4.61 -3.35
N CYS A 359 1.58 4.61 -4.27
CA CYS A 359 2.62 3.59 -4.31
C CYS A 359 3.91 4.09 -3.66
N ALA A 360 4.81 3.15 -3.38
CA ALA A 360 6.21 3.43 -3.06
C ALA A 360 7.12 2.40 -3.74
N PRO A 361 8.45 2.65 -3.78
CA PRO A 361 9.41 1.71 -4.34
C PRO A 361 9.34 0.33 -3.69
N SER A 362 9.63 -0.70 -4.50
CA SER A 362 9.84 -2.07 -4.10
C SER A 362 10.64 -2.79 -5.20
N ALA A 363 10.51 -4.10 -5.36
CA ALA A 363 11.22 -4.87 -6.37
C ALA A 363 10.30 -5.30 -7.51
N ASP A 364 10.87 -5.64 -8.66
CA ASP A 364 10.13 -6.31 -9.73
C ASP A 364 9.78 -7.76 -9.38
N ALA A 365 10.69 -8.46 -8.69
CA ALA A 365 10.62 -9.89 -8.35
C ALA A 365 10.54 -10.85 -9.56
N THR A 366 10.49 -10.33 -10.79
CA THR A 366 10.48 -11.10 -12.04
C THR A 366 11.59 -10.69 -13.01
N ASP A 367 12.29 -9.58 -12.72
CA ASP A 367 13.38 -9.03 -13.53
C ASP A 367 14.66 -8.91 -12.69
N ASP A 368 15.57 -9.87 -12.86
CA ASP A 368 16.87 -9.92 -12.18
C ASP A 368 17.85 -8.81 -12.61
N GLN A 369 17.47 -8.00 -13.59
CA GLN A 369 18.23 -6.80 -14.00
C GLN A 369 17.92 -5.58 -13.15
N GLN A 370 16.98 -5.68 -12.21
CA GLN A 370 16.60 -4.63 -11.26
C GLN A 370 16.98 -5.06 -9.84
N PRO A 371 17.41 -4.12 -8.97
CA PRO A 371 17.69 -4.44 -7.58
C PRO A 371 16.38 -4.62 -6.80
N GLU A 372 16.41 -5.51 -5.84
CA GLU A 372 15.42 -5.56 -4.77
C GLU A 372 15.77 -4.54 -3.67
N VAL A 373 15.01 -4.53 -2.58
CA VAL A 373 15.15 -3.51 -1.53
C VAL A 373 16.13 -3.98 -0.44
N THR A 374 17.07 -3.10 -0.11
CA THR A 374 18.06 -3.33 0.96
C THR A 374 17.53 -2.79 2.28
N THR A 375 17.51 -3.63 3.33
CA THR A 375 17.03 -3.31 4.68
C THR A 375 17.65 -4.21 5.76
N THR A 376 17.26 -4.02 7.02
CA THR A 376 17.64 -4.86 8.15
C THR A 376 17.05 -6.27 8.05
N SER A 377 17.69 -7.25 8.67
CA SER A 377 17.20 -8.62 8.81
C SER A 377 17.48 -9.12 10.22
N VAL A 378 16.91 -10.26 10.59
CA VAL A 378 17.12 -10.85 11.93
C VAL A 378 18.57 -11.29 12.15
N ARG A 379 18.93 -11.49 13.42
CA ARG A 379 20.30 -11.85 13.89
C ARG A 379 21.32 -10.75 13.68
N ASN A 380 20.87 -9.51 13.79
CA ASN A 380 21.73 -8.35 13.57
C ASN A 380 22.37 -8.35 12.18
N ASP A 381 21.60 -8.74 11.16
CA ASP A 381 22.01 -8.89 9.77
C ASP A 381 21.22 -7.95 8.86
N TYR A 382 21.50 -7.97 7.56
CA TYR A 382 20.88 -7.16 6.53
C TYR A 382 20.48 -8.03 5.35
N THR A 383 19.44 -7.64 4.65
CA THR A 383 19.01 -8.29 3.41
C THR A 383 19.04 -7.31 2.24
N HIS A 384 19.29 -7.83 1.04
CA HIS A 384 19.24 -7.08 -0.21
C HIS A 384 18.13 -7.58 -1.14
N THR A 385 17.24 -8.43 -0.61
CA THR A 385 16.22 -9.14 -1.39
C THR A 385 14.80 -8.96 -0.80
N PHE A 386 14.57 -7.84 -0.10
CA PHE A 386 13.26 -7.55 0.44
C PHE A 386 12.35 -6.94 -0.64
N ASN A 387 11.10 -7.40 -0.74
CA ASN A 387 10.18 -7.01 -1.79
C ASN A 387 8.71 -7.00 -1.32
N GLY A 388 7.75 -7.04 -2.26
CA GLY A 388 6.33 -6.98 -1.99
C GLY A 388 5.82 -5.55 -1.70
N THR A 389 4.52 -5.38 -1.65
CA THR A 389 3.89 -4.18 -1.09
C THR A 389 4.23 -4.01 0.39
N SER A 390 4.75 -5.07 1.01
CA SER A 390 5.36 -5.09 2.34
C SER A 390 6.56 -4.16 2.49
N ALA A 391 7.34 -3.94 1.42
CA ALA A 391 8.42 -2.95 1.41
C ALA A 391 7.89 -1.52 1.21
N SER A 392 6.84 -1.37 0.42
CA SER A 392 6.27 -0.06 0.06
C SER A 392 5.54 0.61 1.23
N ALA A 393 4.74 -0.14 2.00
CA ALA A 393 3.97 0.39 3.12
C ALA A 393 4.86 1.06 4.20
N PRO A 394 5.94 0.43 4.70
CA PRO A 394 6.82 1.06 5.69
C PRO A 394 7.52 2.31 5.16
N MET A 395 7.85 2.36 3.87
CA MET A 395 8.42 3.57 3.27
C MET A 395 7.43 4.74 3.33
N VAL A 396 6.14 4.50 3.06
CA VAL A 396 5.09 5.52 3.21
C VAL A 396 4.89 5.88 4.68
N SER A 397 4.96 4.92 5.61
CA SER A 397 4.94 5.18 7.06
C SER A 397 6.07 6.11 7.48
N GLY A 398 7.28 5.94 6.93
CA GLY A 398 8.41 6.83 7.12
C GLY A 398 8.16 8.23 6.53
N VAL A 399 7.62 8.33 5.32
CA VAL A 399 7.23 9.64 4.71
C VAL A 399 6.22 10.36 5.60
N ILE A 400 5.22 9.64 6.12
CA ILE A 400 4.23 10.21 7.05
C ILE A 400 4.91 10.68 8.34
N ALA A 401 5.87 9.93 8.87
CA ALA A 401 6.63 10.37 10.05
C ALA A 401 7.37 11.70 9.80
N LEU A 402 7.98 11.87 8.62
CA LEU A 402 8.59 13.15 8.23
C LEU A 402 7.56 14.28 8.10
N MET A 403 6.37 14.00 7.54
CA MET A 403 5.26 14.97 7.46
C MET A 403 4.79 15.41 8.85
N LEU A 404 4.62 14.45 9.77
CA LEU A 404 4.18 14.73 11.15
C LEU A 404 5.23 15.48 11.96
N GLN A 405 6.52 15.23 11.74
CA GLN A 405 7.59 16.04 12.32
C GLN A 405 7.53 17.48 11.79
N ALA A 406 7.27 17.65 10.49
CA ALA A 406 7.15 18.96 9.86
C ALA A 406 5.91 19.74 10.33
N ASN A 407 4.81 19.04 10.61
CA ASN A 407 3.57 19.60 11.12
C ASN A 407 2.82 18.59 12.04
N PRO A 408 3.07 18.63 13.35
CA PRO A 408 2.46 17.67 14.29
C PRO A 408 0.93 17.86 14.49
N LYS A 409 0.35 18.91 13.90
CA LYS A 409 -1.09 19.19 13.98
C LYS A 409 -1.90 18.54 12.84
N LEU A 410 -1.24 17.84 11.91
CA LEU A 410 -1.94 17.12 10.85
C LEU A 410 -2.86 16.05 11.44
N THR A 411 -4.09 16.02 10.98
CA THR A 411 -5.05 14.97 11.32
C THR A 411 -4.89 13.75 10.42
N TRP A 412 -5.52 12.65 10.76
CA TRP A 412 -5.57 11.47 9.92
C TRP A 412 -6.17 11.74 8.52
N ARG A 413 -7.05 12.75 8.40
CA ARG A 413 -7.66 13.17 7.13
C ARG A 413 -6.70 13.98 6.27
N ASP A 414 -5.86 14.80 6.90
CA ASP A 414 -4.87 15.64 6.18
C ASP A 414 -3.82 14.81 5.46
N VAL A 415 -3.41 13.70 6.06
CA VAL A 415 -2.31 12.86 5.54
C VAL A 415 -2.60 12.32 4.14
N PRO A 416 -3.69 11.58 3.86
CA PRO A 416 -3.99 11.09 2.51
C PRO A 416 -4.25 12.24 1.52
N LEU A 417 -4.78 13.37 1.96
CA LEU A 417 -4.98 14.55 1.12
C LEU A 417 -3.66 15.16 0.66
N ILE A 418 -2.66 15.22 1.52
CA ILE A 418 -1.31 15.70 1.19
C ILE A 418 -0.62 14.69 0.28
N LEU A 419 -0.65 13.41 0.63
CA LEU A 419 -0.04 12.34 -0.17
C LEU A 419 -0.60 12.35 -1.61
N ALA A 420 -1.92 12.40 -1.77
CA ALA A 420 -2.57 12.42 -3.07
C ALA A 420 -2.15 13.62 -3.94
N ARG A 421 -1.97 14.81 -3.33
CA ARG A 421 -1.59 16.04 -4.04
C ARG A 421 -0.11 16.09 -4.42
N THR A 422 0.72 15.35 -3.73
CA THR A 422 2.18 15.43 -3.87
C THR A 422 2.79 14.20 -4.49
N ALA A 423 2.01 13.14 -4.65
CA ALA A 423 2.44 11.92 -5.34
C ALA A 423 2.87 12.21 -6.78
N ARG A 424 3.87 11.49 -7.24
CA ARG A 424 4.40 11.64 -8.60
C ARG A 424 3.69 10.70 -9.56
N LYS A 425 3.22 11.24 -10.68
CA LYS A 425 2.79 10.43 -11.81
C LYS A 425 4.01 9.72 -12.41
N VAL A 426 3.95 8.42 -12.52
CA VAL A 426 4.99 7.56 -13.09
C VAL A 426 4.40 6.74 -14.23
N ASP A 427 5.25 6.14 -15.07
CA ASP A 427 4.81 5.32 -16.21
C ASP A 427 3.66 5.98 -16.98
N GLU A 428 3.91 7.19 -17.47
CA GLU A 428 2.87 8.02 -18.11
C GLU A 428 2.21 7.35 -19.33
N GLN A 429 2.85 6.34 -19.89
CA GLN A 429 2.33 5.55 -21.01
C GLN A 429 1.34 4.46 -20.56
N ASP A 430 1.27 4.17 -19.27
CA ASP A 430 0.20 3.35 -18.72
C ASP A 430 -1.14 4.08 -18.92
N GLY A 431 -2.00 3.55 -19.80
CA GLY A 431 -3.30 4.15 -20.17
C GLY A 431 -4.29 4.32 -19.01
N GLY A 432 -3.90 3.93 -17.79
CA GLY A 432 -4.73 4.01 -16.58
C GLY A 432 -4.83 5.40 -15.94
N TRP A 433 -4.04 6.39 -16.36
CA TRP A 433 -4.04 7.71 -15.74
C TRP A 433 -5.22 8.59 -16.16
N ARG A 434 -5.83 9.26 -15.18
CA ARG A 434 -6.81 10.33 -15.39
C ARG A 434 -6.48 11.52 -14.49
N ASP A 435 -6.35 12.68 -15.09
CA ASP A 435 -6.15 13.94 -14.40
C ASP A 435 -7.52 14.61 -14.18
N TYR A 436 -7.73 15.15 -12.99
CA TYR A 436 -8.92 15.92 -12.67
C TYR A 436 -8.58 17.06 -11.71
N ARG A 437 -9.40 18.11 -11.75
CA ARG A 437 -9.22 19.26 -10.87
C ARG A 437 -10.17 19.14 -9.68
N SER A 438 -9.66 19.40 -8.48
CA SER A 438 -10.54 19.62 -7.33
C SER A 438 -11.45 20.82 -7.63
N PRO A 439 -12.79 20.69 -7.46
CA PRO A 439 -13.75 21.74 -7.81
C PRO A 439 -13.57 23.04 -7.01
N LEU A 440 -12.92 22.99 -5.87
CA LEU A 440 -12.62 24.12 -5.01
C LEU A 440 -11.11 24.28 -4.90
N GLY A 441 -10.50 24.82 -5.95
CA GLY A 441 -9.07 25.04 -6.00
C GLY A 441 -8.49 25.48 -4.64
N TYR A 442 -7.55 24.70 -4.12
CA TYR A 442 -6.64 25.23 -3.12
C TYR A 442 -5.84 26.31 -3.83
N ALA A 443 -5.89 27.54 -3.36
CA ALA A 443 -5.32 28.74 -4.00
C ALA A 443 -3.77 28.71 -4.13
N GLN A 444 -3.14 27.54 -4.25
CA GLN A 444 -1.70 27.32 -4.31
C GLN A 444 -1.22 26.65 -5.61
N GLY A 445 -1.95 26.84 -6.68
CA GLY A 445 -1.52 26.73 -8.08
C GLY A 445 -1.10 25.36 -8.60
N ARG A 446 -0.07 24.74 -8.08
CA ARG A 446 0.47 23.47 -8.62
C ARG A 446 -0.14 22.19 -8.04
N TYR A 447 -0.91 22.29 -6.96
CA TYR A 447 -1.52 21.14 -6.25
C TYR A 447 -3.03 21.01 -6.48
N ASP A 448 -3.58 21.74 -7.46
CA ASP A 448 -5.01 21.74 -7.76
C ASP A 448 -5.43 20.61 -8.71
N VAL A 449 -4.44 20.01 -9.40
CA VAL A 449 -4.68 18.88 -10.28
C VAL A 449 -4.30 17.61 -9.55
N LEU A 450 -5.29 16.74 -9.37
CA LEU A 450 -5.11 15.38 -8.92
C LEU A 450 -5.06 14.46 -10.14
N HIS A 451 -4.29 13.41 -10.04
CA HIS A 451 -4.29 12.32 -11.01
C HIS A 451 -4.54 11.01 -10.28
N TYR A 452 -5.14 10.06 -10.97
CA TYR A 452 -5.41 8.74 -10.41
C TYR A 452 -5.28 7.65 -11.46
N SER A 453 -4.75 6.53 -11.04
CA SER A 453 -4.74 5.27 -11.78
C SER A 453 -5.11 4.13 -10.85
N HIS A 454 -5.88 3.15 -11.34
CA HIS A 454 -6.16 1.94 -10.57
C HIS A 454 -4.90 1.08 -10.34
N HIS A 455 -3.81 1.35 -11.08
CA HIS A 455 -2.51 0.69 -10.93
C HIS A 455 -1.60 1.37 -9.91
N TYR A 456 -1.76 2.67 -9.69
CA TYR A 456 -0.80 3.50 -8.94
C TYR A 456 -1.47 4.37 -7.86
N GLY A 457 -2.78 4.26 -7.65
CA GLY A 457 -3.49 5.22 -6.81
C GLY A 457 -3.27 6.65 -7.31
N PHE A 458 -2.89 7.56 -6.42
CA PHE A 458 -2.52 8.94 -6.76
C PHE A 458 -1.05 9.07 -7.23
N GLY A 459 -0.30 7.97 -7.37
CA GLY A 459 1.08 7.95 -7.82
C GLY A 459 2.08 7.55 -6.74
N VAL A 460 3.37 7.68 -7.06
CA VAL A 460 4.45 7.33 -6.12
C VAL A 460 4.64 8.43 -5.10
N ALA A 461 4.71 8.08 -3.83
CA ALA A 461 4.94 9.00 -2.72
C ALA A 461 6.21 9.83 -2.94
N ASN A 462 6.13 11.12 -2.61
CA ASN A 462 7.22 12.09 -2.77
C ASN A 462 7.44 12.79 -1.43
N ALA A 463 8.44 12.35 -0.69
CA ALA A 463 8.72 12.84 0.65
C ALA A 463 9.01 14.35 0.69
N ASP A 464 9.76 14.86 -0.28
CA ASP A 464 10.08 16.29 -0.35
C ASP A 464 8.80 17.14 -0.53
N ALA A 465 8.00 16.84 -1.55
CA ALA A 465 6.78 17.58 -1.82
C ALA A 465 5.75 17.44 -0.69
N ALA A 466 5.62 16.24 -0.10
CA ALA A 466 4.72 15.97 1.00
C ALA A 466 5.08 16.80 2.24
N VAL A 467 6.36 16.84 2.60
CA VAL A 467 6.86 17.61 3.74
C VAL A 467 6.70 19.12 3.50
N GLN A 468 7.02 19.61 2.30
CA GLN A 468 6.84 21.03 1.94
C GLN A 468 5.37 21.45 2.05
N LEU A 469 4.45 20.63 1.54
CA LEU A 469 3.01 20.92 1.63
C LEU A 469 2.52 20.80 3.08
N ALA A 470 2.98 19.80 3.83
CA ALA A 470 2.62 19.59 5.24
C ALA A 470 2.92 20.83 6.11
N ARG A 471 4.08 21.48 5.91
CA ARG A 471 4.48 22.69 6.66
C ARG A 471 3.47 23.85 6.56
N THR A 472 2.81 23.97 5.43
CA THR A 472 1.88 25.08 5.14
C THR A 472 0.43 24.63 5.11
N TRP A 473 0.17 23.35 5.35
CA TRP A 473 -1.16 22.77 5.27
C TRP A 473 -2.09 23.35 6.30
N LYS A 474 -3.27 23.75 5.85
CA LYS A 474 -4.39 24.10 6.73
C LYS A 474 -5.25 22.86 6.91
N SER A 475 -5.30 22.35 8.11
CA SER A 475 -6.04 21.14 8.43
C SER A 475 -7.52 21.24 8.05
N VAL A 476 -8.06 20.16 7.51
CA VAL A 476 -9.50 20.00 7.24
C VAL A 476 -10.28 19.57 8.49
N GLY A 477 -9.58 19.36 9.61
CA GLY A 477 -10.15 18.89 10.87
C GLY A 477 -10.06 17.38 11.06
N GLY A 478 -10.38 16.93 12.26
CA GLY A 478 -10.40 15.52 12.65
C GLY A 478 -11.74 14.83 12.36
N SER A 479 -11.99 13.73 13.07
CA SER A 479 -13.23 12.96 12.92
C SER A 479 -14.50 13.74 13.32
N ASP A 480 -14.36 14.75 14.17
CA ASP A 480 -15.45 15.63 14.63
C ASP A 480 -16.01 16.55 13.53
N THR A 481 -15.23 16.82 12.50
CA THR A 481 -15.62 17.65 11.36
C THR A 481 -15.92 16.83 10.09
N LEU A 482 -15.77 15.51 10.16
CA LEU A 482 -16.09 14.63 9.05
C LEU A 482 -17.62 14.52 8.91
N LYS A 483 -18.13 14.86 7.74
CA LYS A 483 -19.52 14.59 7.38
C LYS A 483 -19.65 13.17 6.85
N ALA A 484 -20.77 12.54 7.15
CA ALA A 484 -21.18 11.26 6.57
C ALA A 484 -22.60 11.37 6.04
N CYS A 485 -22.85 10.86 4.84
CA CYS A 485 -24.16 10.80 4.22
C CYS A 485 -24.46 9.37 3.75
N GLY A 486 -25.62 8.85 4.05
CA GLY A 486 -26.03 7.49 3.70
C GLY A 486 -26.13 6.57 4.92
N PRO A 487 -26.26 5.24 4.76
CA PRO A 487 -26.33 4.57 3.47
C PRO A 487 -27.59 4.93 2.68
N TYR A 488 -27.44 5.22 1.40
CA TYR A 488 -28.55 5.33 0.46
C TYR A 488 -28.66 3.99 -0.27
N THR A 489 -29.74 3.26 -0.02
CA THR A 489 -29.94 1.90 -0.49
C THR A 489 -30.97 1.85 -1.61
N THR A 490 -30.71 1.02 -2.61
CA THR A 490 -31.68 0.67 -3.65
C THR A 490 -31.78 -0.85 -3.77
N THR A 491 -33.00 -1.35 -3.80
CA THR A 491 -33.31 -2.73 -4.17
C THR A 491 -33.44 -2.78 -5.68
N VAL A 492 -32.77 -3.72 -6.32
CA VAL A 492 -32.68 -3.82 -7.77
C VAL A 492 -33.45 -5.06 -8.27
N ASP A 493 -33.18 -6.21 -7.66
CA ASP A 493 -33.76 -7.52 -8.00
C ASP A 493 -33.79 -7.77 -9.53
N ALA A 494 -32.69 -7.47 -10.22
CA ALA A 494 -32.58 -7.56 -11.67
C ALA A 494 -31.42 -8.45 -12.10
N ALA A 495 -31.65 -9.20 -13.19
CA ALA A 495 -30.65 -10.06 -13.79
C ALA A 495 -29.44 -9.25 -14.27
N ILE A 496 -28.24 -9.75 -13.98
CA ILE A 496 -26.98 -9.21 -14.50
C ILE A 496 -26.81 -9.75 -15.92
N PRO A 497 -26.69 -8.88 -16.95
CA PRO A 497 -26.54 -9.35 -18.32
C PRO A 497 -25.23 -10.08 -18.53
N GLU A 498 -25.30 -11.26 -19.13
CA GLU A 498 -24.14 -11.93 -19.68
C GLU A 498 -23.66 -11.20 -20.93
N THR A 499 -22.50 -10.61 -20.84
CA THR A 499 -21.85 -9.94 -21.97
C THR A 499 -20.58 -10.70 -22.37
N GLY A 500 -20.66 -12.03 -22.20
CA GLY A 500 -19.54 -12.95 -22.13
C GLY A 500 -18.61 -12.93 -23.34
N ILE A 501 -17.34 -12.78 -23.05
CA ILE A 501 -16.22 -13.02 -23.96
C ILE A 501 -15.65 -14.42 -23.73
N VAL A 502 -15.89 -15.01 -22.55
CA VAL A 502 -15.37 -16.31 -22.14
C VAL A 502 -16.52 -17.30 -21.93
N THR A 503 -16.41 -18.49 -22.47
CA THR A 503 -17.41 -19.55 -22.29
C THR A 503 -17.05 -20.43 -21.10
N GLN A 504 -18.03 -20.69 -20.24
CA GLN A 504 -17.88 -21.46 -18.99
C GLN A 504 -17.57 -22.96 -19.20
N GLN A 505 -17.47 -23.44 -20.43
CA GLN A 505 -17.21 -24.87 -20.72
C GLN A 505 -15.92 -25.44 -20.11
N ALA A 506 -15.10 -24.58 -19.48
CA ALA A 506 -13.76 -24.94 -19.06
C ALA A 506 -13.63 -25.37 -17.60
N VAL A 507 -14.57 -25.03 -16.70
CA VAL A 507 -14.42 -25.34 -15.28
C VAL A 507 -15.63 -26.13 -14.78
N SER A 508 -15.42 -27.38 -14.40
CA SER A 508 -16.46 -28.20 -13.75
C SER A 508 -16.94 -27.51 -12.47
N GLN A 509 -18.26 -27.43 -12.33
CA GLN A 509 -18.92 -26.71 -11.23
C GLN A 509 -18.60 -27.27 -9.82
N THR A 510 -17.89 -28.37 -9.70
CA THR A 510 -17.66 -29.10 -8.45
C THR A 510 -16.24 -29.60 -8.22
N ALA A 511 -15.32 -29.41 -9.18
CA ALA A 511 -13.97 -29.96 -9.11
C ALA A 511 -12.93 -28.84 -8.91
N LYS A 512 -12.09 -28.99 -7.92
CA LYS A 512 -10.80 -28.31 -7.84
C LYS A 512 -9.98 -28.79 -9.04
N SER A 513 -9.63 -27.88 -9.94
CA SER A 513 -8.82 -28.21 -11.12
C SER A 513 -7.35 -28.00 -10.82
N THR A 514 -6.51 -28.96 -11.22
CA THR A 514 -5.08 -28.82 -11.01
C THR A 514 -4.44 -27.89 -12.04
N LYS A 515 -3.28 -27.32 -11.72
CA LYS A 515 -2.45 -26.50 -12.62
C LYS A 515 -2.17 -27.20 -13.98
N ASN A 516 -2.27 -28.52 -14.03
CA ASN A 516 -2.05 -29.33 -15.22
C ASN A 516 -3.31 -29.55 -16.06
N ASP A 517 -4.49 -29.15 -15.55
CA ASP A 517 -5.73 -29.19 -16.31
C ASP A 517 -5.70 -28.14 -17.44
N THR A 518 -5.75 -28.61 -18.68
CA THR A 518 -5.72 -27.76 -19.87
C THR A 518 -6.92 -26.81 -19.91
N GLN A 519 -8.08 -27.23 -19.43
CA GLN A 519 -9.29 -26.41 -19.42
C GLN A 519 -9.18 -25.30 -18.37
N ALA A 520 -8.71 -25.62 -17.16
CA ALA A 520 -8.47 -24.62 -16.12
C ALA A 520 -7.43 -23.58 -16.56
N ARG A 521 -6.33 -24.01 -17.21
CA ARG A 521 -5.34 -23.09 -17.77
C ARG A 521 -5.91 -22.18 -18.84
N THR A 522 -6.75 -22.71 -19.71
CA THR A 522 -7.38 -21.93 -20.80
C THR A 522 -8.31 -20.87 -20.20
N TYR A 523 -9.10 -21.24 -19.21
CA TYR A 523 -10.00 -20.33 -18.50
C TYR A 523 -9.21 -19.26 -17.74
N PHE A 524 -8.23 -19.67 -16.91
CA PHE A 524 -7.34 -18.75 -16.19
C PHE A 524 -6.64 -17.78 -17.14
N GLY A 525 -6.05 -18.30 -18.23
CA GLY A 525 -5.39 -17.47 -19.23
C GLY A 525 -6.33 -16.48 -19.91
N ALA A 526 -7.57 -16.89 -20.19
CA ALA A 526 -8.57 -16.00 -20.78
C ALA A 526 -9.00 -14.89 -19.81
N LEU A 527 -9.27 -15.20 -18.55
CA LEU A 527 -9.62 -14.19 -17.53
C LEU A 527 -8.43 -13.26 -17.23
N TYR A 528 -7.22 -13.80 -17.12
CA TYR A 528 -6.00 -13.00 -16.95
C TYR A 528 -5.82 -12.02 -18.11
N GLN A 529 -5.97 -12.47 -19.35
CA GLN A 529 -5.90 -11.60 -20.52
C GLN A 529 -7.01 -10.56 -20.52
N LEU A 530 -8.24 -10.97 -20.23
CA LEU A 530 -9.38 -10.06 -20.14
C LEU A 530 -9.15 -8.98 -19.09
N SER A 531 -8.75 -9.34 -17.87
CA SER A 531 -8.51 -8.40 -16.78
C SER A 531 -7.41 -7.38 -17.10
N ASN A 532 -6.39 -7.78 -17.89
CA ASN A 532 -5.30 -6.88 -18.29
C ASN A 532 -5.62 -6.01 -19.50
N THR A 533 -6.68 -6.33 -20.27
CA THR A 533 -7.08 -5.58 -21.46
C THR A 533 -8.30 -4.67 -21.23
N LEU A 534 -9.06 -4.89 -20.16
CA LEU A 534 -10.21 -4.06 -19.82
C LEU A 534 -9.77 -2.65 -19.38
N ASP A 535 -10.47 -1.65 -19.89
CA ASP A 535 -10.26 -0.27 -19.46
C ASP A 535 -10.94 -0.03 -18.10
N TYR A 536 -10.12 0.26 -17.10
CA TYR A 536 -10.57 0.60 -15.74
C TYR A 536 -11.34 1.93 -15.65
N GLN A 537 -11.33 2.72 -16.71
CA GLN A 537 -11.91 4.05 -16.77
C GLN A 537 -13.27 4.08 -17.52
N THR A 538 -13.67 2.95 -18.08
CA THR A 538 -14.89 2.84 -18.85
C THR A 538 -15.83 1.83 -18.20
N ALA A 539 -17.05 2.26 -17.92
CA ALA A 539 -18.08 1.34 -17.46
C ALA A 539 -18.38 0.28 -18.52
N PRO A 540 -18.62 -0.99 -18.12
CA PRO A 540 -18.86 -2.07 -19.06
C PRO A 540 -20.06 -1.76 -19.98
N ALA A 541 -19.90 -2.01 -21.29
CA ALA A 541 -20.98 -1.92 -22.24
C ALA A 541 -21.98 -3.08 -22.03
N ASN A 542 -23.25 -2.88 -22.44
CA ASN A 542 -24.32 -3.86 -22.29
C ASN A 542 -24.47 -4.41 -20.86
N SER A 543 -24.37 -3.52 -19.87
CA SER A 543 -24.40 -3.81 -18.44
C SER A 543 -25.74 -3.44 -17.82
N LEU A 544 -26.03 -4.04 -16.68
CA LEU A 544 -27.07 -3.55 -15.78
C LEU A 544 -26.59 -2.24 -15.14
N ARG A 545 -27.39 -1.19 -15.23
CA ARG A 545 -27.16 0.09 -14.58
C ARG A 545 -28.22 0.33 -13.52
N SER A 546 -27.80 0.50 -12.29
CA SER A 546 -28.70 0.84 -11.19
C SER A 546 -28.28 2.17 -10.60
N ALA A 547 -29.18 3.13 -10.61
CA ALA A 547 -28.92 4.47 -10.10
C ALA A 547 -29.53 4.67 -8.72
N VAL A 548 -28.85 5.46 -7.89
CA VAL A 548 -29.36 6.02 -6.65
C VAL A 548 -29.21 7.53 -6.69
N GLU A 549 -30.31 8.24 -6.43
CA GLU A 549 -30.28 9.70 -6.34
C GLU A 549 -29.94 10.12 -4.92
N ILE A 550 -28.89 10.92 -4.79
CA ILE A 550 -28.41 11.41 -3.48
C ILE A 550 -29.25 12.63 -3.08
N PRO A 551 -29.90 12.63 -1.92
CA PRO A 551 -30.70 13.74 -1.45
C PRO A 551 -29.91 15.06 -1.31
N ALA A 552 -30.60 16.19 -1.43
CA ALA A 552 -29.97 17.51 -1.39
C ALA A 552 -29.32 17.84 -0.04
N GLU A 553 -29.80 17.20 1.02
CA GLU A 553 -29.27 17.32 2.38
C GLU A 553 -27.84 16.79 2.54
N CYS A 554 -27.42 15.88 1.64
CA CYS A 554 -26.03 15.47 1.52
C CYS A 554 -25.24 16.55 0.78
N ASP A 555 -24.65 17.48 1.54
CA ASP A 555 -23.93 18.65 1.02
C ASP A 555 -22.41 18.45 1.00
N ILE A 556 -21.92 17.19 0.93
CA ILE A 556 -20.49 16.90 0.81
C ILE A 556 -20.00 17.41 -0.56
N ARG A 557 -19.09 18.38 -0.52
CA ARG A 557 -18.48 18.99 -1.70
C ARG A 557 -17.10 18.44 -2.02
N HIS A 558 -16.49 17.79 -1.05
CA HIS A 558 -15.21 17.13 -1.15
C HIS A 558 -15.31 15.75 -0.53
N ILE A 559 -15.47 14.75 -1.35
CA ILE A 559 -15.45 13.35 -0.94
C ILE A 559 -14.03 12.99 -0.49
N GLU A 560 -13.92 12.28 0.62
CA GLU A 560 -12.67 11.71 1.13
C GLU A 560 -12.67 10.19 1.07
N HIS A 561 -13.85 9.59 1.15
CA HIS A 561 -14.05 8.15 1.03
C HIS A 561 -15.48 7.84 0.60
N VAL A 562 -15.67 6.74 -0.12
CA VAL A 562 -16.97 6.19 -0.48
C VAL A 562 -17.00 4.71 -0.11
N ASP A 563 -18.03 4.28 0.62
CA ASP A 563 -18.36 2.87 0.81
C ASP A 563 -19.46 2.47 -0.17
N VAL A 564 -19.24 1.39 -0.93
CA VAL A 564 -20.22 0.79 -1.82
C VAL A 564 -20.47 -0.64 -1.34
N LYS A 565 -21.65 -0.88 -0.77
CA LYS A 565 -22.04 -2.19 -0.27
C LYS A 565 -22.94 -2.88 -1.28
N VAL A 566 -22.63 -4.14 -1.62
CA VAL A 566 -23.28 -4.84 -2.72
C VAL A 566 -23.68 -6.25 -2.29
N THR A 567 -24.87 -6.69 -2.75
CA THR A 567 -25.35 -8.08 -2.67
C THR A 567 -25.71 -8.58 -4.06
N VAL A 568 -25.12 -9.72 -4.44
CA VAL A 568 -25.43 -10.47 -5.67
C VAL A 568 -25.87 -11.88 -5.30
N THR A 569 -26.99 -12.31 -5.89
CA THR A 569 -27.57 -13.63 -5.69
C THR A 569 -27.50 -14.47 -6.97
N ALA A 570 -27.82 -15.76 -6.87
CA ALA A 570 -28.07 -16.60 -8.04
C ALA A 570 -29.30 -16.11 -8.84
N ALA A 571 -29.49 -16.59 -10.07
CA ALA A 571 -30.53 -16.15 -10.98
C ALA A 571 -31.98 -16.34 -10.46
N ASP A 572 -32.17 -17.32 -9.57
CA ASP A 572 -33.45 -17.59 -8.91
C ASP A 572 -33.73 -16.64 -7.72
N GLY A 573 -32.82 -15.71 -7.46
CA GLY A 573 -32.89 -14.78 -6.31
C GLY A 573 -32.59 -15.44 -4.95
N GLN A 574 -32.21 -16.71 -4.94
CA GLN A 574 -31.93 -17.49 -3.73
C GLN A 574 -30.42 -17.83 -3.67
N GLY A 575 -29.87 -17.80 -2.47
CA GLY A 575 -28.44 -18.08 -2.29
C GLY A 575 -27.50 -16.99 -2.83
N THR A 576 -26.31 -17.39 -3.24
CA THR A 576 -25.27 -16.49 -3.77
C THR A 576 -25.01 -16.76 -5.26
N HIS A 577 -24.45 -15.78 -5.96
CA HIS A 577 -23.98 -15.96 -7.34
C HIS A 577 -23.05 -17.19 -7.43
N PRO A 578 -23.17 -18.01 -8.48
CA PRO A 578 -22.35 -19.21 -8.62
C PRO A 578 -20.84 -18.96 -8.61
N ASN A 579 -20.40 -17.86 -9.22
CA ASN A 579 -18.99 -17.47 -9.26
C ASN A 579 -18.85 -15.94 -9.40
N THR A 580 -18.62 -15.22 -8.32
CA THR A 580 -18.47 -13.76 -8.38
C THR A 580 -17.22 -13.31 -9.13
N GLY A 581 -16.25 -14.21 -9.36
CA GLY A 581 -15.09 -13.94 -10.21
C GLY A 581 -15.41 -13.71 -11.69
N ASP A 582 -16.63 -14.00 -12.14
CA ASP A 582 -17.08 -13.74 -13.51
C ASP A 582 -17.53 -12.28 -13.71
N LEU A 583 -17.72 -11.54 -12.61
CA LEU A 583 -18.35 -10.23 -12.64
C LEU A 583 -17.36 -9.09 -12.90
N GLN A 584 -17.83 -8.11 -13.66
CA GLN A 584 -17.21 -6.78 -13.74
C GLN A 584 -18.15 -5.77 -13.09
N MET A 585 -17.64 -5.01 -12.14
CA MET A 585 -18.39 -3.96 -11.43
C MET A 585 -17.67 -2.63 -11.46
N ALA A 586 -18.44 -1.56 -11.63
CA ALA A 586 -17.92 -0.20 -11.55
C ALA A 586 -18.94 0.75 -10.91
N LEU A 587 -18.43 1.73 -10.15
CA LEU A 587 -19.21 2.86 -9.67
C LEU A 587 -18.97 4.06 -10.59
N GLN A 588 -20.04 4.72 -11.01
CA GLN A 588 -19.97 5.94 -11.83
C GLN A 588 -20.58 7.12 -11.08
N SER A 589 -19.81 8.21 -10.98
CA SER A 589 -20.25 9.46 -10.34
C SER A 589 -21.09 10.33 -11.29
N PRO A 590 -21.80 11.35 -10.77
CA PRO A 590 -22.50 12.37 -11.59
C PRO A 590 -21.56 13.17 -12.52
N LEU A 591 -20.26 13.17 -12.25
CA LEU A 591 -19.22 13.76 -13.10
C LEU A 591 -18.78 12.84 -14.26
N GLY A 592 -19.30 11.61 -14.30
CA GLY A 592 -18.90 10.59 -15.26
C GLY A 592 -17.59 9.87 -14.87
N THR A 593 -17.05 10.13 -13.68
CA THR A 593 -15.89 9.39 -13.18
C THR A 593 -16.25 7.96 -12.88
N VAL A 594 -15.46 7.03 -13.41
CA VAL A 594 -15.63 5.59 -13.22
C VAL A 594 -14.58 5.07 -12.25
N SER A 595 -15.03 4.32 -11.26
CA SER A 595 -14.21 3.54 -10.32
C SER A 595 -14.51 2.06 -10.54
N THR A 596 -13.56 1.32 -11.07
CA THR A 596 -13.68 -0.14 -11.18
C THR A 596 -13.55 -0.74 -9.78
N LEU A 597 -14.59 -1.40 -9.34
CA LEU A 597 -14.66 -2.08 -8.05
C LEU A 597 -14.08 -3.49 -8.15
N MET A 598 -14.43 -4.19 -9.23
CA MET A 598 -14.01 -5.56 -9.49
C MET A 598 -13.93 -5.81 -10.99
N LEU A 599 -12.96 -6.58 -11.42
CA LEU A 599 -12.86 -7.15 -12.77
C LEU A 599 -12.94 -8.66 -12.70
N PRO A 600 -13.25 -9.34 -13.83
CA PRO A 600 -13.21 -10.79 -13.87
C PRO A 600 -11.87 -11.33 -13.42
N HIS A 601 -11.89 -12.34 -12.56
CA HIS A 601 -10.71 -12.95 -11.95
C HIS A 601 -10.97 -14.40 -11.59
N THR A 602 -9.92 -15.10 -11.21
CA THR A 602 -9.98 -16.47 -10.71
C THR A 602 -9.65 -16.52 -9.23
N CYS A 603 -10.26 -17.43 -8.51
CA CYS A 603 -9.90 -17.74 -7.14
C CYS A 603 -9.10 -19.02 -7.08
N THR A 604 -8.14 -19.06 -6.15
CA THR A 604 -7.23 -20.18 -6.00
C THR A 604 -7.17 -20.66 -4.56
N ASP A 605 -7.08 -21.98 -4.36
CA ASP A 605 -6.82 -22.57 -3.05
C ASP A 605 -5.31 -22.59 -2.79
N LEU A 606 -4.77 -21.55 -2.16
CA LEU A 606 -3.34 -21.44 -1.84
C LEU A 606 -2.91 -22.29 -0.65
N ASN A 607 -3.84 -22.88 0.12
CA ASN A 607 -3.47 -23.79 1.21
C ASN A 607 -2.68 -25.01 0.71
N THR A 608 -2.76 -25.31 -0.58
CA THR A 608 -1.99 -26.36 -1.23
C THR A 608 -0.69 -25.87 -1.87
N ALA A 609 -0.54 -24.57 -2.13
CA ALA A 609 0.64 -23.99 -2.77
C ALA A 609 1.75 -23.60 -1.77
N ALA A 610 1.40 -23.23 -0.54
CA ALA A 610 2.33 -22.70 0.46
C ALA A 610 3.37 -23.70 0.97
N PHE A 611 3.20 -25.00 0.71
CA PHE A 611 4.10 -26.06 1.21
C PHE A 611 4.71 -26.95 0.11
N GLY A 612 4.97 -26.37 -1.08
CA GLY A 612 5.68 -27.10 -2.14
C GLY A 612 4.81 -28.08 -2.93
N ALA A 613 3.49 -27.96 -2.85
CA ALA A 613 2.60 -28.68 -3.74
C ALA A 613 2.73 -28.13 -5.16
N PRO A 614 2.95 -28.98 -6.19
CA PRO A 614 3.17 -28.53 -7.57
C PRO A 614 1.90 -28.02 -8.27
N GLU A 615 0.77 -27.95 -7.57
CA GLU A 615 -0.55 -27.78 -8.18
C GLU A 615 -1.31 -26.61 -7.54
N LEU A 616 -1.43 -25.50 -8.29
CA LEU A 616 -2.36 -24.43 -7.97
C LEU A 616 -3.77 -24.91 -8.30
N LEU A 617 -4.63 -25.03 -7.29
CA LEU A 617 -6.03 -25.39 -7.50
C LEU A 617 -6.83 -24.13 -7.81
N VAL A 618 -7.44 -24.08 -8.97
CA VAL A 618 -8.41 -23.03 -9.34
C VAL A 618 -9.78 -23.45 -8.83
N GLU A 619 -10.42 -22.57 -8.09
CA GLU A 619 -11.78 -22.81 -7.58
C GLU A 619 -12.70 -21.63 -7.89
N ARG A 620 -13.99 -21.78 -7.61
CA ARG A 620 -14.96 -20.71 -7.76
C ARG A 620 -14.74 -19.67 -6.67
N CYS A 621 -14.78 -18.41 -7.04
CA CYS A 621 -14.87 -17.32 -6.09
C CYS A 621 -16.19 -17.41 -5.32
N GLY A 622 -16.16 -17.09 -4.06
CA GLY A 622 -17.33 -17.13 -3.18
C GLY A 622 -18.43 -16.14 -3.61
N GLY A 623 -19.53 -16.14 -2.85
CA GLY A 623 -20.65 -15.24 -3.08
C GLY A 623 -20.40 -13.82 -2.60
N LEU A 624 -21.00 -12.84 -3.24
CA LEU A 624 -20.96 -11.42 -2.89
C LEU A 624 -22.21 -11.06 -2.08
N ASN A 625 -22.10 -11.18 -0.76
CA ASN A 625 -23.23 -10.93 0.15
C ASN A 625 -22.87 -9.82 1.14
N ASN A 626 -23.51 -8.66 0.98
CA ASN A 626 -23.24 -7.49 1.83
C ASN A 626 -21.76 -7.06 1.88
N PHE A 627 -21.00 -7.33 0.83
CA PHE A 627 -19.60 -6.93 0.75
C PHE A 627 -19.47 -5.42 0.53
N THR A 628 -18.52 -4.79 1.21
CA THR A 628 -18.27 -3.35 1.13
C THR A 628 -16.95 -3.06 0.41
N PHE A 629 -17.04 -2.43 -0.75
CA PHE A 629 -15.91 -1.85 -1.47
C PHE A 629 -15.66 -0.43 -0.94
N GLY A 630 -14.44 -0.15 -0.45
CA GLY A 630 -14.03 1.21 -0.14
C GLY A 630 -13.35 1.87 -1.35
N VAL A 631 -13.71 3.09 -1.67
CA VAL A 631 -13.25 3.78 -2.88
C VAL A 631 -12.57 5.11 -2.54
N ARG A 632 -11.36 5.30 -3.05
CA ARG A 632 -10.55 6.53 -2.96
C ARG A 632 -10.55 7.35 -4.25
N ARG A 633 -10.87 6.72 -5.38
CA ARG A 633 -10.81 7.32 -6.71
C ARG A 633 -11.60 8.64 -6.83
N HIS A 634 -12.66 8.81 -6.02
CA HIS A 634 -13.49 10.03 -6.01
C HIS A 634 -13.01 11.11 -5.02
N LEU A 635 -11.76 11.00 -4.51
CA LEU A 635 -11.20 11.99 -3.58
C LEU A 635 -11.34 13.40 -4.15
N GLU A 636 -11.89 14.33 -3.34
CA GLU A 636 -12.12 15.74 -3.72
C GLU A 636 -13.22 15.96 -4.78
N GLU A 637 -13.90 14.95 -5.26
CA GLU A 637 -15.11 15.15 -6.06
C GLU A 637 -16.31 15.55 -5.19
N PRO A 638 -17.27 16.32 -5.70
CA PRO A 638 -18.54 16.57 -5.00
C PRO A 638 -19.49 15.37 -5.21
N VAL A 639 -20.43 15.18 -4.28
CA VAL A 639 -21.50 14.18 -4.43
C VAL A 639 -22.48 14.52 -5.52
N ALA A 640 -22.52 15.77 -6.00
CA ALA A 640 -23.43 16.24 -7.05
C ALA A 640 -22.67 17.07 -8.09
N SER A 641 -23.11 17.00 -9.34
CA SER A 641 -22.60 17.81 -10.46
C SER A 641 -23.77 18.57 -11.12
N GLY A 642 -23.82 19.88 -10.92
CA GLY A 642 -24.95 20.70 -11.33
C GLY A 642 -26.26 20.19 -10.69
N ASN A 643 -27.23 19.85 -11.51
CA ASN A 643 -28.49 19.25 -11.07
C ASN A 643 -28.46 17.72 -10.98
N SER A 644 -27.36 17.07 -11.42
CA SER A 644 -27.24 15.62 -11.36
C SER A 644 -26.74 15.17 -10.00
N ARG A 645 -27.45 14.24 -9.38
CA ARG A 645 -27.14 13.64 -8.09
C ARG A 645 -27.13 12.12 -8.16
N ASN A 646 -27.24 11.56 -9.37
CA ASN A 646 -27.32 10.13 -9.60
C ASN A 646 -25.92 9.51 -9.59
N TRP A 647 -25.74 8.56 -8.71
CA TRP A 647 -24.62 7.63 -8.71
C TRP A 647 -25.09 6.29 -9.25
N GLU A 648 -24.30 5.66 -10.10
CA GLU A 648 -24.68 4.42 -10.75
C GLU A 648 -23.73 3.29 -10.40
N LEU A 649 -24.28 2.16 -9.95
CA LEU A 649 -23.58 0.88 -9.95
C LEU A 649 -23.80 0.21 -11.30
N VAL A 650 -22.71 -0.15 -11.95
CA VAL A 650 -22.72 -0.75 -13.29
C VAL A 650 -22.16 -2.16 -13.17
N THR A 651 -22.93 -3.18 -13.57
CA THR A 651 -22.58 -4.58 -13.38
C THR A 651 -22.79 -5.38 -14.65
N ALA A 652 -21.83 -6.22 -15.01
CA ALA A 652 -21.89 -7.15 -16.13
C ALA A 652 -21.27 -8.49 -15.75
N ASP A 653 -21.84 -9.58 -16.25
CA ASP A 653 -21.24 -10.90 -16.22
C ASP A 653 -20.40 -11.10 -17.49
N ARG A 654 -19.13 -11.48 -17.34
CA ARG A 654 -18.18 -11.63 -18.44
C ARG A 654 -17.95 -13.07 -18.87
N VAL A 655 -18.63 -14.00 -18.21
CA VAL A 655 -18.53 -15.42 -18.50
C VAL A 655 -19.91 -15.99 -18.77
N GLN A 656 -20.09 -16.69 -19.89
CA GLN A 656 -21.34 -17.34 -20.20
C GLN A 656 -21.66 -18.52 -19.29
N GLY A 657 -22.87 -18.61 -18.76
CA GLY A 657 -23.41 -19.76 -18.03
C GLY A 657 -23.41 -19.62 -16.51
N GLY A 658 -23.14 -18.42 -15.97
CA GLY A 658 -23.19 -18.10 -14.55
C GLY A 658 -24.23 -17.03 -14.26
N GLU A 659 -25.53 -17.31 -14.50
CA GLU A 659 -26.59 -16.32 -14.30
C GLU A 659 -26.69 -15.84 -12.85
N GLY A 660 -26.73 -14.51 -12.63
CA GLY A 660 -26.90 -13.87 -11.35
C GLY A 660 -27.82 -12.66 -11.38
N GLN A 661 -28.19 -12.22 -10.18
CA GLN A 661 -28.99 -11.02 -9.97
C GLN A 661 -28.28 -10.04 -9.06
N LEU A 662 -28.26 -8.78 -9.43
CA LEU A 662 -27.99 -7.69 -8.50
C LEU A 662 -29.22 -7.52 -7.62
N LYS A 663 -29.12 -7.91 -6.35
CA LYS A 663 -30.23 -7.85 -5.41
C LYS A 663 -30.42 -6.45 -4.86
N ASP A 664 -29.40 -5.92 -4.23
CA ASP A 664 -29.40 -4.58 -3.67
C ASP A 664 -27.96 -4.03 -3.60
N TRP A 665 -27.89 -2.74 -3.46
CA TRP A 665 -26.65 -2.06 -3.13
C TRP A 665 -26.93 -0.76 -2.37
N SER A 666 -25.92 -0.29 -1.66
CA SER A 666 -25.97 1.00 -0.98
C SER A 666 -24.67 1.75 -1.09
N ILE A 667 -24.77 3.07 -0.97
CA ILE A 667 -23.62 3.97 -1.02
C ILE A 667 -23.60 4.90 0.20
N THR A 668 -22.41 5.07 0.78
CA THR A 668 -22.17 6.01 1.88
C THR A 668 -20.98 6.89 1.53
N PHE A 669 -21.14 8.18 1.72
CA PHE A 669 -20.11 9.17 1.46
C PHE A 669 -19.54 9.72 2.76
N TYR A 670 -18.24 9.92 2.77
CA TYR A 670 -17.52 10.61 3.84
C TYR A 670 -16.72 11.76 3.25
N GLY A 671 -16.73 12.91 3.91
CA GLY A 671 -16.03 14.08 3.40
C GLY A 671 -16.38 15.39 4.11
N ARG A 672 -16.31 16.51 3.40
CA ARG A 672 -16.56 17.85 3.94
C ARG A 672 -17.31 18.75 2.96
#